data_4cef6336b39976ae37230502cefe8451
#
_entry.id   4cef6336b39976ae37230502cefe8451
#
_cell.length_a   1.000
_cell.length_b   1.000
_cell.length_c   1.000
_cell.angle_alpha   90.00
_cell.angle_beta   90.00
_cell.angle_gamma   90.00
#
_symmetry.space_group_name_H-M   'P 1'
#
loop_
_entity.id
_entity.type
_entity.pdbx_description
1 polymer ?
#
loop_
_entity_poly.entity_id
_entity_poly.type
_entity_poly.pdbx_seq_one_letter_code
_entity_poly.pdbx_strand_id
1 'polypeptide(L)'
;MSEKVTVKVERSVLHLPAIALRGLVVFPNNLLHFEVGREKSIAAVEWAVSNNSDVFLVAQKEMKVEDPKAADLYTYGVVAEVKQVMRVSDDLVRILVEGKYRARLSEMEDDGSFLLATVRPAPVKMAKPEELPEADVLVRNVKKSFDDLLALNPHIGKDVVFAITTSTDAAFLSEYIPANLLFRFEDKQAILDEGTLMGRLHLLIEKMHRERRMLEIDKEIAQKVDEAMDKNQRDYYLHEQLHMISEELGEDDDTTAEAEEYRRKITALHLDEDREKKLLKEVDRLSKMQSSNQEGTVIRTYLDTCLDLPWNTFTEDDLDIAKAQRVLDRDHYGLKKVKDRILEVLAVRKLAPDVKGQIICLVGPPGVGKTSIARSIAESLNRKYVRISLGGVRDEAEIRGHRRTYIGAMPGKIINAMISAKSSNPLMLLDEIDKLAGDFRGDPAAALLEALDPEQNSTFNDHFIDMPFDLSHVLFITTANDLSAIPGPLRDRMDVIELPSYTRVEKYNIARKHLVPKQLDACGLTGKVTFSQSALYGIIDGYTREAGVRNLERTITSVLRKCARKIASGEAENVSVTGTSLEKLLGPRIVKPEFLNRTNAIGIANGLAWTSIGGETLPIEVQVIDNGSGKITVTGSLGYVMKESAQLAITYARVHAAEYGIDSERLKKCDLHIHAPEGAVPKDGPSAGVTLTTALISCLSGIPVRGDVAMTGEITLHGNVLPIGGLREKSMAAYREGMKTVLIPKDNLSDLYEVDDEVKKNIEFLPMSNLSQVLAAALLKPKTVSAGHPRTRKVKPAEAAALPQTAEKPQPGAVC
;
A
#
# COMPACT_ATOMS: atom_id res chain seq x y z
N MET A 1 2.32 16.21 -60.11
CA MET A 1 1.73 14.89 -60.43
C MET A 1 2.13 13.94 -59.35
N SER A 2 1.30 13.80 -58.38
CA SER A 2 1.52 12.86 -57.27
C SER A 2 0.44 11.77 -57.41
N GLU A 3 0.89 10.54 -57.64
CA GLU A 3 0.03 9.41 -57.86
C GLU A 3 -0.78 9.13 -56.59
N LYS A 4 -2.11 9.16 -56.74
CA LYS A 4 -3.03 8.69 -55.67
C LYS A 4 -2.93 7.17 -55.59
N VAL A 5 -2.17 6.67 -54.60
CA VAL A 5 -2.25 5.30 -54.23
C VAL A 5 -3.56 5.07 -53.48
N THR A 6 -4.57 4.66 -54.23
CA THR A 6 -5.86 4.20 -53.63
C THR A 6 -5.66 2.76 -53.22
N VAL A 7 -5.33 2.53 -51.96
CA VAL A 7 -5.29 1.19 -51.35
C VAL A 7 -6.73 0.66 -51.35
N LYS A 8 -7.02 -0.31 -52.21
CA LYS A 8 -8.26 -1.12 -52.10
C LYS A 8 -8.09 -2.00 -50.84
N VAL A 9 -8.71 -1.54 -49.76
CA VAL A 9 -8.80 -2.33 -48.51
C VAL A 9 -9.82 -3.44 -48.78
N GLU A 10 -9.37 -4.64 -49.00
CA GLU A 10 -10.20 -5.83 -49.02
C GLU A 10 -10.91 -5.97 -47.67
N ARG A 11 -12.19 -6.38 -47.69
CA ARG A 11 -13.03 -6.60 -46.49
C ARG A 11 -12.65 -7.87 -45.73
N SER A 12 -11.35 -8.18 -45.58
CA SER A 12 -10.84 -9.31 -44.84
C SER A 12 -10.86 -9.02 -43.33
N VAL A 13 -11.27 -10.00 -42.58
CA VAL A 13 -11.12 -10.02 -41.12
C VAL A 13 -9.65 -10.26 -40.83
N LEU A 14 -9.05 -9.45 -39.95
CA LEU A 14 -7.64 -9.55 -39.58
C LEU A 14 -7.54 -9.97 -38.12
N HIS A 15 -6.61 -10.87 -37.84
CA HIS A 15 -6.25 -11.25 -36.49
C HIS A 15 -4.90 -10.64 -36.16
N LEU A 16 -4.88 -9.67 -35.24
CA LEU A 16 -3.70 -8.87 -34.93
C LEU A 16 -3.43 -8.87 -33.41
N PRO A 17 -2.17 -8.87 -33.00
CA PRO A 17 -1.83 -8.64 -31.62
C PRO A 17 -2.33 -7.24 -31.19
N ALA A 18 -2.98 -7.18 -30.02
CA ALA A 18 -3.62 -5.97 -29.54
C ALA A 18 -2.87 -5.37 -28.37
N ILE A 19 -2.77 -4.05 -28.37
CA ILE A 19 -2.20 -3.27 -27.27
C ILE A 19 -3.28 -2.32 -26.73
N ALA A 20 -3.64 -2.50 -25.48
CA ALA A 20 -4.60 -1.66 -24.79
C ALA A 20 -3.89 -0.39 -24.24
N LEU A 21 -4.27 0.77 -24.75
CA LEU A 21 -3.67 2.07 -24.43
C LEU A 21 -4.38 2.74 -23.24
N ARG A 22 -3.60 3.28 -22.30
CA ARG A 22 -4.12 4.05 -21.15
C ARG A 22 -4.05 5.55 -21.42
N GLY A 23 -5.21 6.20 -21.54
CA GLY A 23 -5.30 7.66 -21.70
C GLY A 23 -4.66 8.19 -22.99
N LEU A 24 -4.45 7.34 -23.98
CA LEU A 24 -3.82 7.64 -25.25
C LEU A 24 -4.69 7.12 -26.40
N VAL A 25 -4.83 7.94 -27.44
CA VAL A 25 -5.52 7.58 -28.68
C VAL A 25 -4.58 7.83 -29.85
N VAL A 26 -4.41 6.83 -30.69
CA VAL A 26 -3.61 6.92 -31.91
C VAL A 26 -4.52 7.18 -33.09
N PHE A 27 -4.06 8.00 -34.03
CA PHE A 27 -4.77 8.28 -35.29
C PHE A 27 -4.02 7.70 -36.48
N PRO A 28 -4.71 7.41 -37.61
CA PRO A 28 -4.05 7.06 -38.86
C PRO A 28 -3.06 8.14 -39.31
N ASN A 29 -2.03 7.73 -40.05
CA ASN A 29 -0.97 8.61 -40.58
C ASN A 29 -0.24 9.45 -39.52
N ASN A 30 -0.30 9.03 -38.24
CA ASN A 30 0.42 9.68 -37.16
C ASN A 30 1.56 8.78 -36.65
N LEU A 31 2.70 9.40 -36.43
CA LEU A 31 3.87 8.76 -35.84
C LEU A 31 3.91 9.11 -34.35
N LEU A 32 3.87 8.11 -33.50
CA LEU A 32 3.81 8.31 -32.06
C LEU A 32 4.74 7.34 -31.33
N HIS A 33 5.41 7.84 -30.30
CA HIS A 33 6.17 7.01 -29.38
C HIS A 33 5.50 6.96 -28.01
N PHE A 34 5.48 5.79 -27.40
CA PHE A 34 4.99 5.58 -26.03
C PHE A 34 5.62 4.37 -25.37
N GLU A 35 5.44 4.26 -24.08
CA GLU A 35 6.02 3.19 -23.27
C GLU A 35 4.97 2.09 -23.02
N VAL A 36 5.42 0.85 -23.10
CA VAL A 36 4.64 -0.37 -22.88
C VAL A 36 5.28 -1.12 -21.72
N GLY A 37 4.51 -1.29 -20.63
CA GLY A 37 5.00 -1.94 -19.41
C GLY A 37 4.16 -3.15 -18.95
N ARG A 38 3.13 -3.55 -19.71
CA ARG A 38 2.38 -4.77 -19.40
C ARG A 38 2.99 -5.96 -20.11
N GLU A 39 3.20 -7.08 -19.42
CA GLU A 39 3.76 -8.31 -19.98
C GLU A 39 3.06 -8.74 -21.27
N LYS A 40 1.73 -8.80 -21.28
CA LYS A 40 0.94 -9.14 -22.46
C LYS A 40 1.12 -8.16 -23.63
N SER A 41 1.28 -6.88 -23.31
CA SER A 41 1.50 -5.86 -24.36
C SER A 41 2.92 -5.88 -24.91
N ILE A 42 3.91 -6.17 -24.07
CA ILE A 42 5.31 -6.39 -24.49
C ILE A 42 5.39 -7.61 -25.39
N ALA A 43 4.78 -8.73 -24.99
CA ALA A 43 4.70 -9.96 -25.78
C ALA A 43 4.01 -9.72 -27.15
N ALA A 44 2.94 -8.91 -27.17
CA ALA A 44 2.27 -8.50 -28.42
C ALA A 44 3.20 -7.75 -29.37
N VAL A 45 4.01 -6.82 -28.85
CA VAL A 45 5.01 -6.06 -29.62
C VAL A 45 6.10 -6.98 -30.14
N GLU A 46 6.66 -7.83 -29.30
CA GLU A 46 7.73 -8.77 -29.67
C GLU A 46 7.27 -9.75 -30.75
N TRP A 47 6.06 -10.26 -30.59
CA TRP A 47 5.45 -11.14 -31.59
C TRP A 47 5.25 -10.42 -32.93
N ALA A 48 4.72 -9.19 -32.89
CA ALA A 48 4.47 -8.38 -34.09
C ALA A 48 5.78 -8.09 -34.85
N VAL A 49 6.83 -7.70 -34.14
CA VAL A 49 8.14 -7.43 -34.74
C VAL A 49 8.77 -8.71 -35.32
N SER A 50 8.70 -9.82 -34.60
CA SER A 50 9.26 -11.11 -35.04
C SER A 50 8.57 -11.66 -36.29
N ASN A 51 7.27 -11.38 -36.46
CA ASN A 51 6.48 -11.87 -37.60
C ASN A 51 6.23 -10.79 -38.67
N ASN A 52 6.86 -9.63 -38.56
CA ASN A 52 6.64 -8.49 -39.46
C ASN A 52 5.14 -8.17 -39.64
N SER A 53 4.41 -8.21 -38.54
CA SER A 53 2.96 -8.01 -38.47
C SER A 53 2.62 -6.66 -37.89
N ASP A 54 1.48 -6.11 -38.30
CA ASP A 54 0.93 -4.90 -37.69
C ASP A 54 0.35 -5.23 -36.31
N VAL A 55 0.17 -4.20 -35.48
CA VAL A 55 -0.48 -4.27 -34.16
C VAL A 55 -1.81 -3.50 -34.19
N PHE A 56 -2.77 -3.93 -33.39
CA PHE A 56 -4.01 -3.19 -33.19
C PHE A 56 -3.93 -2.39 -31.88
N LEU A 57 -3.98 -1.06 -32.01
CA LEU A 57 -3.93 -0.11 -30.90
C LEU A 57 -5.34 0.36 -30.55
N VAL A 58 -5.77 0.12 -29.32
CA VAL A 58 -7.12 0.48 -28.87
C VAL A 58 -7.08 1.08 -27.47
N ALA A 59 -7.81 2.19 -27.24
CA ALA A 59 -7.84 2.85 -25.94
C ALA A 59 -8.73 2.09 -24.94
N GLN A 60 -8.36 2.15 -23.66
CA GLN A 60 -9.19 1.69 -22.54
C GLN A 60 -10.21 2.76 -22.15
N LYS A 61 -11.41 2.32 -21.73
CA LYS A 61 -12.45 3.22 -21.20
C LYS A 61 -12.08 3.75 -19.81
N GLU A 62 -11.53 2.88 -18.95
CA GLU A 62 -11.12 3.24 -17.59
C GLU A 62 -9.62 3.01 -17.39
N MET A 63 -8.87 4.03 -16.99
CA MET A 63 -7.40 3.95 -16.81
C MET A 63 -6.97 3.03 -15.66
N LYS A 64 -7.87 2.73 -14.71
CA LYS A 64 -7.56 1.95 -13.49
C LYS A 64 -7.52 0.44 -13.70
N VAL A 65 -8.06 -0.07 -14.81
CA VAL A 65 -8.11 -1.51 -15.09
C VAL A 65 -6.72 -1.99 -15.52
N GLU A 66 -6.15 -2.94 -14.78
CA GLU A 66 -4.81 -3.47 -15.08
C GLU A 66 -4.83 -4.52 -16.20
N ASP A 67 -5.78 -5.43 -16.19
CA ASP A 67 -5.96 -6.48 -17.23
C ASP A 67 -7.31 -6.26 -17.95
N PRO A 68 -7.34 -5.42 -19.01
CA PRO A 68 -8.57 -5.04 -19.69
C PRO A 68 -9.10 -6.18 -20.55
N LYS A 69 -10.40 -6.42 -20.43
CA LYS A 69 -11.17 -7.33 -21.31
C LYS A 69 -11.80 -6.55 -22.46
N ALA A 70 -12.34 -7.25 -23.43
CA ALA A 70 -13.00 -6.63 -24.60
C ALA A 70 -14.06 -5.57 -24.23
N ALA A 71 -14.77 -5.74 -23.11
CA ALA A 71 -15.78 -4.79 -22.63
C ALA A 71 -15.18 -3.46 -22.11
N ASP A 72 -13.93 -3.50 -21.64
CA ASP A 72 -13.21 -2.37 -21.07
C ASP A 72 -12.53 -1.50 -22.13
N LEU A 73 -12.58 -1.92 -23.39
CA LEU A 73 -11.96 -1.25 -24.51
C LEU A 73 -13.00 -0.53 -25.37
N TYR A 74 -12.54 0.49 -26.08
CA TYR A 74 -13.34 1.14 -27.09
C TYR A 74 -13.53 0.23 -28.34
N THR A 75 -14.58 0.48 -29.09
CA THR A 75 -14.94 -0.36 -30.25
C THR A 75 -14.06 -0.08 -31.46
N TYR A 76 -13.52 1.12 -31.56
CA TYR A 76 -12.66 1.52 -32.68
C TYR A 76 -11.26 1.81 -32.18
N GLY A 77 -10.28 1.35 -32.92
CA GLY A 77 -8.87 1.58 -32.73
C GLY A 77 -8.16 1.77 -34.08
N VAL A 78 -6.86 1.71 -34.05
CA VAL A 78 -6.02 1.91 -35.24
C VAL A 78 -5.08 0.72 -35.41
N VAL A 79 -5.02 0.21 -36.62
CA VAL A 79 -3.97 -0.75 -37.02
C VAL A 79 -2.71 0.06 -37.31
N ALA A 80 -1.62 -0.30 -36.68
CA ALA A 80 -0.36 0.42 -36.71
C ALA A 80 0.83 -0.51 -36.97
N GLU A 81 1.83 0.03 -37.61
CA GLU A 81 3.12 -0.62 -37.82
C GLU A 81 4.10 -0.21 -36.75
N VAL A 82 4.80 -1.16 -36.17
CA VAL A 82 5.88 -0.90 -35.22
C VAL A 82 7.17 -0.58 -35.99
N LYS A 83 7.61 0.68 -35.95
CA LYS A 83 8.79 1.15 -36.67
C LYS A 83 10.08 0.95 -35.91
N GLN A 84 10.03 1.13 -34.58
CA GLN A 84 11.20 0.99 -33.74
C GLN A 84 10.78 0.50 -32.35
N VAL A 85 11.63 -0.35 -31.77
CA VAL A 85 11.49 -0.86 -30.41
C VAL A 85 12.77 -0.60 -29.66
N MET A 86 12.70 0.01 -28.48
CA MET A 86 13.81 0.28 -27.59
C MET A 86 13.49 -0.28 -26.21
N ARG A 87 14.25 -1.24 -25.75
CA ARG A 87 14.13 -1.77 -24.39
C ARG A 87 14.76 -0.78 -23.40
N VAL A 88 13.96 -0.31 -22.45
CA VAL A 88 14.40 0.63 -21.40
C VAL A 88 14.79 -0.14 -20.13
N SER A 89 14.03 -1.20 -19.80
CA SER A 89 14.30 -2.17 -18.73
C SER A 89 13.67 -3.52 -19.08
N ASP A 90 13.82 -4.53 -18.22
CA ASP A 90 13.21 -5.84 -18.45
C ASP A 90 11.67 -5.76 -18.54
N ASP A 91 11.06 -4.83 -17.80
CA ASP A 91 9.60 -4.67 -17.71
C ASP A 91 9.07 -3.43 -18.46
N LEU A 92 9.92 -2.71 -19.23
CA LEU A 92 9.51 -1.48 -19.91
C LEU A 92 10.13 -1.37 -21.29
N VAL A 93 9.28 -1.27 -22.30
CA VAL A 93 9.67 -1.14 -23.71
C VAL A 93 9.09 0.14 -24.27
N ARG A 94 9.92 0.98 -24.88
CA ARG A 94 9.49 2.17 -25.63
C ARG A 94 9.36 1.80 -27.10
N ILE A 95 8.21 2.07 -27.69
CA ILE A 95 7.95 1.78 -29.10
C ILE A 95 7.63 3.05 -29.88
N LEU A 96 8.01 3.06 -31.14
CA LEU A 96 7.59 4.04 -32.14
C LEU A 96 6.65 3.35 -33.11
N VAL A 97 5.45 3.85 -33.23
CA VAL A 97 4.42 3.29 -34.10
C VAL A 97 3.92 4.30 -35.13
N GLU A 98 3.56 3.82 -36.32
CA GLU A 98 2.88 4.58 -37.37
C GLU A 98 1.47 4.03 -37.54
N GLY A 99 0.46 4.81 -37.27
CA GLY A 99 -0.95 4.44 -37.55
C GLY A 99 -1.20 4.28 -39.02
N LYS A 100 -1.72 3.13 -39.45
CA LYS A 100 -2.04 2.86 -40.87
C LYS A 100 -3.48 3.20 -41.20
N TYR A 101 -4.44 2.62 -40.52
CA TYR A 101 -5.86 2.85 -40.77
C TYR A 101 -6.71 2.49 -39.56
N ARG A 102 -7.89 3.09 -39.50
CA ARG A 102 -8.91 2.82 -38.49
C ARG A 102 -9.53 1.44 -38.71
N ALA A 103 -9.70 0.70 -37.63
CA ALA A 103 -10.37 -0.59 -37.60
C ALA A 103 -11.35 -0.73 -36.44
N ARG A 104 -12.36 -1.57 -36.64
CA ARG A 104 -13.34 -1.90 -35.62
C ARG A 104 -12.99 -3.23 -34.98
N LEU A 105 -12.95 -3.28 -33.67
CA LEU A 105 -12.82 -4.49 -32.88
C LEU A 105 -14.12 -5.30 -32.98
N SER A 106 -14.00 -6.55 -33.39
CA SER A 106 -15.12 -7.51 -33.45
C SER A 106 -15.09 -8.46 -32.26
N GLU A 107 -13.95 -9.09 -32.02
CA GLU A 107 -13.72 -10.04 -30.95
C GLU A 107 -12.31 -9.87 -30.41
N MET A 108 -12.09 -10.26 -29.17
CA MET A 108 -10.78 -10.27 -28.54
C MET A 108 -10.64 -11.55 -27.75
N GLU A 109 -9.57 -12.28 -28.04
CA GLU A 109 -9.19 -13.52 -27.37
C GLU A 109 -7.91 -13.32 -26.57
N ASP A 110 -7.84 -13.94 -25.42
CA ASP A 110 -6.61 -13.98 -24.60
C ASP A 110 -5.91 -15.30 -24.88
N ASP A 111 -4.84 -15.28 -25.66
CA ASP A 111 -4.04 -16.46 -26.03
C ASP A 111 -3.12 -16.93 -24.87
N GLY A 112 -3.22 -16.27 -23.69
CA GLY A 112 -2.38 -16.56 -22.53
C GLY A 112 -1.02 -15.85 -22.58
N SER A 113 -0.48 -15.57 -23.77
CA SER A 113 0.76 -14.82 -23.97
C SER A 113 0.49 -13.33 -24.25
N PHE A 114 -0.47 -13.03 -25.10
CA PHE A 114 -0.89 -11.68 -25.43
C PHE A 114 -2.36 -11.63 -25.87
N LEU A 115 -2.90 -10.42 -26.01
CA LEU A 115 -4.27 -10.22 -26.51
C LEU A 115 -4.31 -10.28 -28.04
N LEU A 116 -5.12 -11.14 -28.60
CA LEU A 116 -5.35 -11.27 -30.03
C LEU A 116 -6.70 -10.64 -30.40
N ALA A 117 -6.66 -9.57 -31.20
CA ALA A 117 -7.86 -8.89 -31.65
C ALA A 117 -8.27 -9.31 -33.05
N THR A 118 -9.53 -9.68 -33.20
CA THR A 118 -10.18 -9.86 -34.48
C THR A 118 -10.78 -8.52 -34.90
N VAL A 119 -10.18 -7.92 -35.92
CA VAL A 119 -10.53 -6.55 -36.36
C VAL A 119 -11.00 -6.52 -37.80
N ARG A 120 -11.85 -5.55 -38.10
CA ARG A 120 -12.32 -5.27 -39.48
C ARG A 120 -11.94 -3.84 -39.84
N PRO A 121 -11.28 -3.61 -41.00
CA PRO A 121 -11.05 -2.25 -41.49
C PRO A 121 -12.36 -1.45 -41.53
N ALA A 122 -12.32 -0.29 -40.94
CA ALA A 122 -13.49 0.62 -40.83
C ALA A 122 -13.16 2.01 -41.40
N PRO A 123 -12.98 2.12 -42.74
CA PRO A 123 -12.65 3.39 -43.37
C PRO A 123 -13.72 4.43 -43.09
N VAL A 124 -13.29 5.67 -42.96
CA VAL A 124 -14.20 6.82 -42.82
C VAL A 124 -14.98 6.99 -44.14
N LYS A 125 -16.29 7.14 -44.05
CA LYS A 125 -17.13 7.43 -45.21
C LYS A 125 -16.84 8.85 -45.64
N MET A 126 -16.30 8.98 -46.84
CA MET A 126 -16.01 10.28 -47.46
C MET A 126 -17.30 11.01 -47.83
N ALA A 127 -17.22 12.32 -47.93
CA ALA A 127 -18.35 13.15 -48.37
C ALA A 127 -18.81 12.76 -49.77
N LYS A 128 -20.12 12.69 -49.99
CA LYS A 128 -20.68 12.46 -51.33
C LYS A 128 -20.47 13.70 -52.20
N PRO A 129 -20.55 13.56 -53.54
CA PRO A 129 -20.40 14.72 -54.43
C PRO A 129 -21.34 15.89 -54.13
N GLU A 130 -22.52 15.62 -53.60
CA GLU A 130 -23.52 16.62 -53.18
C GLU A 130 -23.12 17.33 -51.86
N GLU A 131 -22.36 16.69 -51.02
CA GLU A 131 -21.91 17.18 -49.72
C GLU A 131 -20.54 17.90 -49.77
N LEU A 132 -19.84 17.85 -50.90
CA LEU A 132 -18.53 18.48 -51.11
C LEU A 132 -18.50 20.00 -50.80
N PRO A 133 -19.50 20.80 -51.28
CA PRO A 133 -19.51 22.23 -50.93
C PRO A 133 -19.65 22.49 -49.42
N GLU A 134 -20.43 21.66 -48.71
CA GLU A 134 -20.58 21.74 -47.28
C GLU A 134 -19.29 21.31 -46.53
N ALA A 135 -18.60 20.28 -47.02
CA ALA A 135 -17.31 19.87 -46.51
C ALA A 135 -16.27 20.99 -46.62
N ASP A 136 -16.24 21.72 -47.75
CA ASP A 136 -15.32 22.86 -47.95
C ASP A 136 -15.62 24.01 -46.98
N VAL A 137 -16.89 24.26 -46.67
CA VAL A 137 -17.29 25.23 -45.65
C VAL A 137 -16.83 24.77 -44.24
N LEU A 138 -17.00 23.48 -43.90
CA LEU A 138 -16.56 22.94 -42.61
C LEU A 138 -15.03 22.99 -42.49
N VAL A 139 -14.27 22.70 -43.53
CA VAL A 139 -12.81 22.87 -43.55
C VAL A 139 -12.39 24.31 -43.26
N ARG A 140 -13.10 25.30 -43.86
CA ARG A 140 -12.83 26.72 -43.53
C ARG A 140 -13.12 27.03 -42.06
N ASN A 141 -14.23 26.50 -41.52
CA ASN A 141 -14.61 26.68 -40.12
C ASN A 141 -13.63 26.01 -39.19
N VAL A 142 -13.14 24.80 -39.51
CA VAL A 142 -12.08 24.11 -38.78
C VAL A 142 -10.81 24.96 -38.70
N LYS A 143 -10.36 25.50 -39.87
CA LYS A 143 -9.20 26.37 -39.91
C LYS A 143 -9.38 27.63 -39.09
N LYS A 144 -10.54 28.26 -39.21
CA LYS A 144 -10.88 29.45 -38.40
C LYS A 144 -10.88 29.15 -36.91
N SER A 145 -11.49 28.02 -36.48
CA SER A 145 -11.48 27.61 -35.07
C SER A 145 -10.07 27.26 -34.58
N PHE A 146 -9.21 26.77 -35.49
CA PHE A 146 -7.80 26.53 -35.17
C PHE A 146 -7.02 27.84 -35.02
N ASP A 147 -7.23 28.82 -35.90
CA ASP A 147 -6.62 30.15 -35.79
C ASP A 147 -7.04 30.86 -34.50
N ASP A 148 -8.33 30.74 -34.11
CA ASP A 148 -8.84 31.25 -32.84
C ASP A 148 -8.13 30.60 -31.63
N LEU A 149 -7.87 29.27 -31.68
CA LEU A 149 -7.11 28.54 -30.64
C LEU A 149 -5.65 28.95 -30.63
N LEU A 150 -5.03 29.12 -31.78
CA LEU A 150 -3.63 29.53 -31.91
C LEU A 150 -3.37 30.90 -31.31
N ALA A 151 -4.33 31.83 -31.43
CA ALA A 151 -4.26 33.15 -30.82
C ALA A 151 -4.24 33.09 -29.27
N LEU A 152 -4.81 32.06 -28.68
CA LEU A 152 -4.86 31.86 -27.24
C LEU A 152 -3.71 30.96 -26.71
N ASN A 153 -3.18 30.09 -27.56
CA ASN A 153 -2.08 29.17 -27.22
C ASN A 153 -0.95 29.22 -28.26
N PRO A 154 0.00 30.16 -28.11
CA PRO A 154 1.10 30.34 -29.07
C PRO A 154 2.19 29.24 -28.99
N HIS A 155 2.08 28.28 -28.08
CA HIS A 155 3.06 27.20 -27.90
C HIS A 155 2.86 26.00 -28.84
N ILE A 156 1.87 26.04 -29.75
CA ILE A 156 1.68 25.01 -30.76
C ILE A 156 2.87 25.05 -31.74
N GLY A 157 3.47 23.88 -32.00
CA GLY A 157 4.66 23.77 -32.84
C GLY A 157 4.46 24.34 -34.26
N LYS A 158 5.44 25.06 -34.76
CA LYS A 158 5.39 25.72 -36.08
C LYS A 158 5.09 24.76 -37.23
N ASP A 159 5.60 23.52 -37.12
CA ASP A 159 5.37 22.49 -38.14
C ASP A 159 3.91 22.03 -38.17
N VAL A 160 3.27 21.94 -37.00
CA VAL A 160 1.84 21.61 -36.87
C VAL A 160 0.99 22.73 -37.46
N VAL A 161 1.30 23.97 -37.14
CA VAL A 161 0.59 25.16 -37.70
C VAL A 161 0.71 25.20 -39.22
N PHE A 162 1.94 24.98 -39.75
CA PHE A 162 2.18 24.97 -41.17
C PHE A 162 1.37 23.88 -41.89
N ALA A 163 1.38 22.65 -41.37
CA ALA A 163 0.66 21.51 -41.92
C ALA A 163 -0.87 21.76 -41.98
N ILE A 164 -1.43 22.32 -40.92
CA ILE A 164 -2.89 22.59 -40.83
C ILE A 164 -3.28 23.75 -41.76
N THR A 165 -2.50 24.82 -41.81
CA THR A 165 -2.80 26.00 -42.57
C THR A 165 -2.71 25.73 -44.09
N THR A 166 -1.72 24.95 -44.53
CA THR A 166 -1.47 24.67 -45.94
C THR A 166 -2.37 23.56 -46.52
N SER A 167 -2.78 22.57 -45.69
CA SER A 167 -3.60 21.47 -46.19
C SER A 167 -5.03 21.92 -46.50
N THR A 168 -5.59 21.46 -47.61
CA THR A 168 -7.02 21.58 -47.97
C THR A 168 -7.74 20.25 -47.91
N ASP A 169 -7.05 19.18 -47.53
CA ASP A 169 -7.63 17.83 -47.43
C ASP A 169 -8.39 17.67 -46.10
N ALA A 170 -9.71 17.60 -46.22
CA ALA A 170 -10.63 17.44 -45.10
C ALA A 170 -10.37 16.16 -44.30
N ALA A 171 -10.01 15.06 -44.97
CA ALA A 171 -9.71 13.79 -44.32
C ALA A 171 -8.42 13.91 -43.49
N PHE A 172 -7.36 14.47 -44.06
CA PHE A 172 -6.11 14.75 -43.37
C PHE A 172 -6.33 15.62 -42.11
N LEU A 173 -7.04 16.74 -42.26
CA LEU A 173 -7.30 17.66 -41.15
C LEU A 173 -8.08 17.00 -40.02
N SER A 174 -9.06 16.13 -40.36
CA SER A 174 -9.89 15.43 -39.37
C SER A 174 -9.10 14.41 -38.51
N GLU A 175 -7.93 13.98 -38.97
CA GLU A 175 -7.04 13.04 -38.26
C GLU A 175 -5.83 13.75 -37.67
N TYR A 176 -5.24 14.70 -38.37
CA TYR A 176 -4.03 15.38 -37.97
C TYR A 176 -4.24 16.38 -36.81
N ILE A 177 -5.34 17.12 -36.82
CA ILE A 177 -5.65 18.10 -35.77
C ILE A 177 -5.83 17.41 -34.40
N PRO A 178 -6.70 16.39 -34.23
CA PRO A 178 -6.88 15.76 -32.94
C PRO A 178 -5.65 14.96 -32.49
N ALA A 179 -4.80 14.51 -33.40
CA ALA A 179 -3.54 13.87 -33.06
C ALA A 179 -2.54 14.82 -32.39
N ASN A 180 -2.48 16.07 -32.84
CA ASN A 180 -1.44 17.05 -32.45
C ASN A 180 -1.90 18.12 -31.48
N LEU A 181 -3.22 18.30 -31.25
CA LEU A 181 -3.76 19.20 -30.23
C LEU A 181 -3.97 18.50 -28.90
N LEU A 182 -3.90 19.28 -27.80
CA LEU A 182 -4.08 18.83 -26.41
C LEU A 182 -5.56 18.66 -26.05
N PHE A 183 -6.28 17.82 -26.78
CA PHE A 183 -7.62 17.42 -26.36
C PHE A 183 -7.60 16.34 -25.29
N ARG A 184 -8.68 16.24 -24.52
CA ARG A 184 -8.90 15.11 -23.64
C ARG A 184 -8.93 13.80 -24.44
N PHE A 185 -8.47 12.70 -23.86
CA PHE A 185 -8.41 11.44 -24.60
C PHE A 185 -9.81 10.94 -25.02
N GLU A 186 -10.86 11.21 -24.20
CA GLU A 186 -12.24 10.88 -24.53
C GLU A 186 -12.73 11.65 -25.75
N ASP A 187 -12.36 12.92 -25.90
CA ASP A 187 -12.71 13.75 -27.04
C ASP A 187 -11.98 13.28 -28.31
N LYS A 188 -10.70 12.88 -28.17
CA LYS A 188 -9.93 12.25 -29.26
C LYS A 188 -10.58 10.94 -29.71
N GLN A 189 -10.98 10.10 -28.76
CA GLN A 189 -11.65 8.83 -29.05
C GLN A 189 -13.02 9.06 -29.73
N ALA A 190 -13.81 10.04 -29.27
CA ALA A 190 -15.08 10.36 -29.90
C ALA A 190 -14.92 10.74 -31.38
N ILE A 191 -13.86 11.48 -31.73
CA ILE A 191 -13.53 11.82 -33.12
C ILE A 191 -13.09 10.57 -33.89
N LEU A 192 -12.31 9.68 -33.26
CA LEU A 192 -11.92 8.43 -33.89
C LEU A 192 -13.12 7.49 -34.11
N ASP A 193 -14.09 7.45 -33.19
CA ASP A 193 -15.27 6.60 -33.27
C ASP A 193 -16.24 7.05 -34.39
N GLU A 194 -16.26 8.33 -34.70
CA GLU A 194 -17.13 8.84 -35.75
C GLU A 194 -16.77 8.27 -37.15
N GLY A 195 -17.75 7.72 -37.83
CA GLY A 195 -17.57 6.96 -39.06
C GLY A 195 -17.71 7.78 -40.34
N THR A 196 -18.12 9.05 -40.28
CA THR A 196 -18.35 9.92 -41.43
C THR A 196 -17.41 11.12 -41.37
N LEU A 197 -16.90 11.55 -42.52
CA LEU A 197 -16.03 12.71 -42.60
C LEU A 197 -16.73 13.98 -42.11
N MET A 198 -18.00 14.17 -42.51
CA MET A 198 -18.79 15.32 -42.08
C MET A 198 -18.99 15.36 -40.57
N GLY A 199 -19.33 14.20 -39.95
CA GLY A 199 -19.46 14.08 -38.51
C GLY A 199 -18.18 14.39 -37.77
N ARG A 200 -17.05 13.92 -38.27
CA ARG A 200 -15.72 14.22 -37.70
C ARG A 200 -15.38 15.70 -37.70
N LEU A 201 -15.66 16.39 -38.82
CA LEU A 201 -15.42 17.83 -38.94
C LEU A 201 -16.31 18.62 -37.97
N HIS A 202 -17.57 18.24 -37.83
CA HIS A 202 -18.50 18.86 -36.87
C HIS A 202 -18.03 18.65 -35.42
N LEU A 203 -17.70 17.42 -35.05
CA LEU A 203 -17.14 17.10 -33.70
C LEU A 203 -15.85 17.86 -33.44
N LEU A 204 -14.96 17.93 -34.42
CA LEU A 204 -13.70 18.65 -34.30
C LEU A 204 -13.92 20.14 -34.03
N ILE A 205 -14.84 20.79 -34.74
CA ILE A 205 -15.22 22.20 -34.49
C ILE A 205 -15.80 22.36 -33.09
N GLU A 206 -16.69 21.45 -32.66
CA GLU A 206 -17.29 21.48 -31.34
C GLU A 206 -16.21 21.38 -30.24
N LYS A 207 -15.28 20.43 -30.37
CA LYS A 207 -14.22 20.23 -29.39
C LYS A 207 -13.22 21.39 -29.34
N MET A 208 -12.89 21.97 -30.53
CA MET A 208 -12.06 23.18 -30.59
C MET A 208 -12.75 24.38 -29.95
N HIS A 209 -14.04 24.55 -30.12
CA HIS A 209 -14.80 25.64 -29.46
C HIS A 209 -14.86 25.44 -27.93
N ARG A 210 -14.91 24.20 -27.45
CA ARG A 210 -14.87 23.90 -26.02
C ARG A 210 -13.48 24.23 -25.45
N GLU A 211 -12.42 23.82 -26.12
CA GLU A 211 -11.05 24.09 -25.74
C GLU A 211 -10.75 25.59 -25.72
N ARG A 212 -11.20 26.30 -26.75
CA ARG A 212 -11.09 27.77 -26.80
C ARG A 212 -11.71 28.42 -25.55
N ARG A 213 -12.93 28.01 -25.17
CA ARG A 213 -13.61 28.55 -23.98
C ARG A 213 -12.81 28.29 -22.69
N MET A 214 -12.19 27.13 -22.56
CA MET A 214 -11.35 26.83 -21.40
C MET A 214 -10.13 27.74 -21.35
N LEU A 215 -9.45 27.95 -22.49
CA LEU A 215 -8.30 28.85 -22.58
C LEU A 215 -8.69 30.33 -22.37
N GLU A 216 -9.88 30.74 -22.79
CA GLU A 216 -10.42 32.08 -22.52
C GLU A 216 -10.60 32.30 -20.99
N ILE A 217 -11.19 31.30 -20.31
CA ILE A 217 -11.38 31.34 -18.85
C ILE A 217 -10.02 31.36 -18.12
N ASP A 218 -9.06 30.54 -18.55
CA ASP A 218 -7.71 30.54 -17.98
C ASP A 218 -7.01 31.90 -18.15
N LYS A 219 -7.18 32.51 -19.30
CA LYS A 219 -6.67 33.86 -19.57
C LYS A 219 -7.34 34.95 -18.72
N GLU A 220 -8.67 34.85 -18.54
CA GLU A 220 -9.40 35.76 -17.64
C GLU A 220 -8.95 35.61 -16.18
N ILE A 221 -8.69 34.38 -15.74
CA ILE A 221 -8.14 34.12 -14.40
C ILE A 221 -6.74 34.73 -14.28
N ALA A 222 -5.88 34.47 -15.28
CA ALA A 222 -4.53 35.04 -15.30
C ALA A 222 -4.55 36.59 -15.29
N GLN A 223 -5.44 37.19 -16.09
CA GLN A 223 -5.62 38.66 -16.09
C GLN A 223 -6.09 39.20 -14.73
N LYS A 224 -7.03 38.52 -14.06
CA LYS A 224 -7.48 38.93 -12.72
C LYS A 224 -6.37 38.77 -11.66
N VAL A 225 -5.48 37.81 -11.84
CA VAL A 225 -4.29 37.65 -10.99
C VAL A 225 -3.29 38.79 -11.28
N ASP A 226 -3.05 39.13 -12.56
CA ASP A 226 -2.18 40.24 -12.94
C ASP A 226 -2.75 41.60 -12.49
N GLU A 227 -4.08 41.83 -12.61
CA GLU A 227 -4.74 43.03 -12.09
C GLU A 227 -4.65 43.12 -10.55
N ALA A 228 -4.68 41.96 -9.86
CA ALA A 228 -4.45 41.91 -8.41
C ALA A 228 -2.97 42.21 -8.05
N MET A 229 -2.03 41.78 -8.91
CA MET A 229 -0.61 42.12 -8.79
C MET A 229 -0.34 43.58 -9.10
N ASP A 230 -1.00 44.16 -10.14
CA ASP A 230 -0.90 45.59 -10.45
C ASP A 230 -1.48 46.46 -9.35
N LYS A 231 -2.55 46.00 -8.67
CA LYS A 231 -3.09 46.66 -7.49
C LYS A 231 -2.09 46.64 -6.33
N ASN A 232 -1.40 45.53 -6.11
CA ASN A 232 -0.32 45.42 -5.14
C ASN A 232 0.89 46.29 -5.53
N GLN A 233 1.20 46.42 -6.82
CA GLN A 233 2.24 47.33 -7.31
C GLN A 233 1.85 48.79 -7.13
N ARG A 234 0.57 49.12 -7.27
CA ARG A 234 0.06 50.49 -7.05
C ARG A 234 0.01 50.84 -5.55
N ASP A 235 -0.35 49.89 -4.72
CA ASP A 235 -0.26 49.97 -3.25
C ASP A 235 1.21 50.08 -2.82
N TYR A 236 2.13 49.37 -3.51
CA TYR A 236 3.58 49.52 -3.34
C TYR A 236 4.04 50.95 -3.69
N TYR A 237 3.59 51.52 -4.81
CA TYR A 237 3.96 52.89 -5.23
C TYR A 237 3.40 53.97 -4.29
N LEU A 238 2.20 53.70 -3.73
CA LEU A 238 1.61 54.59 -2.71
C LEU A 238 2.34 54.46 -1.37
N HIS A 239 2.80 53.24 -1.03
CA HIS A 239 3.67 53.02 0.12
C HIS A 239 5.05 53.66 -0.06
N GLU A 240 5.63 53.62 -1.24
CA GLU A 240 6.90 54.27 -1.59
C GLU A 240 6.79 55.81 -1.49
N GLN A 241 5.65 56.37 -1.95
CA GLN A 241 5.38 57.81 -1.74
C GLN A 241 5.16 58.19 -0.28
N LEU A 242 4.46 57.29 0.49
CA LEU A 242 4.34 57.44 1.94
C LEU A 242 5.70 57.36 2.64
N HIS A 243 6.57 56.44 2.18
CA HIS A 243 7.94 56.31 2.70
C HIS A 243 8.82 57.55 2.42
N MET A 244 8.77 58.08 1.18
CA MET A 244 9.48 59.32 0.89
C MET A 244 8.99 60.52 1.71
N ILE A 245 7.70 60.55 2.04
CA ILE A 245 7.10 61.56 2.92
C ILE A 245 7.51 61.33 4.38
N SER A 246 7.60 60.06 4.84
CA SER A 246 8.05 59.72 6.19
C SER A 246 9.56 59.97 6.36
N GLU A 247 10.37 59.72 5.31
CA GLU A 247 11.80 60.01 5.29
C GLU A 247 12.06 61.55 5.40
N GLU A 248 11.23 62.38 4.75
CA GLU A 248 11.25 63.82 4.87
C GLU A 248 10.74 64.35 6.26
N LEU A 249 9.93 63.51 6.95
CA LEU A 249 9.41 63.80 8.28
C LEU A 249 10.26 63.22 9.42
N GLY A 250 11.33 62.47 9.12
CA GLY A 250 12.25 61.91 10.13
C GLY A 250 11.74 60.65 10.85
N GLU A 251 10.84 59.89 10.24
CA GLU A 251 10.28 58.62 10.80
C GLU A 251 11.08 57.37 10.38
N ASP A 252 12.39 57.45 10.23
CA ASP A 252 13.29 56.31 9.91
C ASP A 252 13.60 55.39 11.10
N ASP A 253 12.79 55.51 12.18
CA ASP A 253 13.06 54.80 13.44
C ASP A 253 12.63 53.30 13.45
N ASP A 254 11.75 52.86 12.55
CA ASP A 254 11.12 51.53 12.70
C ASP A 254 12.03 50.36 12.24
N THR A 255 12.75 50.47 11.11
CA THR A 255 13.67 49.44 10.64
C THR A 255 14.97 49.35 11.43
N THR A 256 15.46 50.48 11.94
CA THR A 256 16.60 50.53 12.85
C THR A 256 16.25 49.95 14.22
N ALA A 257 15.07 50.27 14.75
CA ALA A 257 14.57 49.69 15.99
C ALA A 257 14.36 48.17 15.89
N GLU A 258 13.79 47.71 14.76
CA GLU A 258 13.62 46.26 14.47
C GLU A 258 14.99 45.57 14.39
N ALA A 259 15.96 46.13 13.68
CA ALA A 259 17.31 45.56 13.55
C ALA A 259 18.02 45.49 14.90
N GLU A 260 17.85 46.48 15.78
CA GLU A 260 18.41 46.44 17.14
C GLU A 260 17.72 45.40 18.02
N GLU A 261 16.42 45.17 17.83
CA GLU A 261 15.71 44.09 18.51
C GLU A 261 16.26 42.73 18.09
N TYR A 262 16.47 42.49 16.78
CA TYR A 262 17.12 41.29 16.30
C TYR A 262 18.53 41.11 16.85
N ARG A 263 19.35 42.17 16.88
CA ARG A 263 20.71 42.12 17.46
C ARG A 263 20.67 41.68 18.92
N ARG A 264 19.80 42.27 19.73
CA ARG A 264 19.64 41.89 21.16
C ARG A 264 19.22 40.44 21.32
N LYS A 265 18.25 39.95 20.50
CA LYS A 265 17.80 38.58 20.56
C LYS A 265 18.90 37.61 20.15
N ILE A 266 19.68 37.92 19.10
CA ILE A 266 20.79 37.07 18.62
C ILE A 266 21.89 36.99 19.69
N THR A 267 22.31 38.08 20.27
CA THR A 267 23.33 38.09 21.33
C THR A 267 22.86 37.34 22.58
N ALA A 268 21.59 37.38 22.89
CA ALA A 268 21.00 36.62 24.02
C ALA A 268 21.01 35.12 23.81
N LEU A 269 21.17 34.60 22.58
CA LEU A 269 21.29 33.17 22.29
C LEU A 269 22.64 32.59 22.67
N HIS A 270 23.66 33.40 22.91
CA HIS A 270 25.05 32.99 23.22
C HIS A 270 25.57 31.93 22.23
N LEU A 271 25.48 32.26 20.93
CA LEU A 271 25.99 31.41 19.86
C LEU A 271 27.52 31.51 19.79
N ASP A 272 28.13 30.56 19.06
CA ASP A 272 29.53 30.68 18.70
C ASP A 272 29.77 31.87 17.73
N GLU A 273 31.00 32.37 17.71
CA GLU A 273 31.37 33.59 16.98
C GLU A 273 31.02 33.57 15.49
N ASP A 274 31.13 32.39 14.85
CA ASP A 274 30.87 32.24 13.43
C ASP A 274 29.35 32.31 13.12
N ARG A 275 28.50 31.65 13.94
CA ARG A 275 27.05 31.70 13.79
C ARG A 275 26.49 33.09 14.12
N GLU A 276 26.93 33.69 15.22
CA GLU A 276 26.52 35.02 15.61
C GLU A 276 26.87 36.05 14.53
N LYS A 277 28.10 36.02 14.00
CA LYS A 277 28.54 36.87 12.89
C LYS A 277 27.67 36.72 11.64
N LYS A 278 27.28 35.47 11.32
CA LYS A 278 26.44 35.19 10.14
C LYS A 278 25.07 35.82 10.29
N LEU A 279 24.44 35.65 11.44
CA LEU A 279 23.13 36.24 11.74
C LEU A 279 23.19 37.78 11.80
N LEU A 280 24.16 38.37 12.49
CA LEU A 280 24.35 39.80 12.56
C LEU A 280 24.56 40.42 11.17
N LYS A 281 25.26 39.74 10.26
CA LYS A 281 25.42 40.21 8.87
C LYS A 281 24.08 40.26 8.13
N GLU A 282 23.16 39.32 8.37
CA GLU A 282 21.81 39.37 7.76
C GLU A 282 20.98 40.50 8.38
N VAL A 283 21.14 40.79 9.70
CA VAL A 283 20.51 41.93 10.34
C VAL A 283 21.05 43.24 9.75
N ASP A 284 22.37 43.33 9.51
CA ASP A 284 22.97 44.51 8.86
C ASP A 284 22.52 44.68 7.40
N ARG A 285 22.12 43.60 6.73
CA ARG A 285 21.47 43.66 5.39
C ARG A 285 20.04 44.18 5.54
N LEU A 286 19.30 43.67 6.53
CA LEU A 286 17.92 44.09 6.80
C LEU A 286 17.84 45.58 7.13
N SER A 287 18.75 46.07 7.97
CA SER A 287 18.78 47.50 8.36
C SER A 287 19.08 48.49 7.22
N LYS A 288 19.66 47.99 6.11
CA LYS A 288 19.96 48.77 4.90
C LYS A 288 18.87 48.62 3.81
N MET A 289 17.83 47.84 4.08
CA MET A 289 16.75 47.62 3.13
C MET A 289 15.54 48.45 3.52
N GLN A 290 14.80 48.86 2.51
CA GLN A 290 13.51 49.53 2.72
C GLN A 290 12.50 48.52 3.28
N SER A 291 11.63 48.95 4.18
CA SER A 291 10.64 48.15 4.91
C SER A 291 9.68 47.39 3.99
N SER A 292 9.43 47.87 2.78
CA SER A 292 8.54 47.28 1.77
C SER A 292 9.19 46.28 0.84
N ASN A 293 10.50 45.97 0.97
CA ASN A 293 11.21 45.09 0.08
C ASN A 293 10.85 43.59 0.34
N GLN A 294 10.46 42.86 -0.70
CA GLN A 294 10.17 41.40 -0.63
C GLN A 294 11.36 40.61 -0.09
N GLU A 295 12.59 40.99 -0.40
CA GLU A 295 13.80 40.39 0.15
C GLU A 295 13.89 40.59 1.68
N GLY A 296 13.45 41.73 2.20
CA GLY A 296 13.36 42.00 3.63
C GLY A 296 12.45 40.98 4.35
N THR A 297 11.32 40.61 3.75
CA THR A 297 10.42 39.58 4.30
C THR A 297 11.09 38.21 4.38
N VAL A 298 11.89 37.84 3.36
CA VAL A 298 12.64 36.57 3.36
C VAL A 298 13.69 36.58 4.47
N ILE A 299 14.41 37.71 4.68
CA ILE A 299 15.40 37.83 5.74
C ILE A 299 14.74 37.80 7.13
N ARG A 300 13.59 38.46 7.32
CA ARG A 300 12.82 38.40 8.59
C ARG A 300 12.42 36.93 8.88
N THR A 301 11.80 36.27 7.93
CA THR A 301 11.40 34.85 8.09
C THR A 301 12.60 33.97 8.45
N TYR A 302 13.74 34.19 7.84
CA TYR A 302 14.98 33.49 8.14
C TYR A 302 15.48 33.78 9.57
N LEU A 303 15.56 35.05 9.97
CA LEU A 303 15.98 35.47 11.31
C LEU A 303 15.03 34.93 12.37
N ASP A 304 13.71 35.05 12.17
CA ASP A 304 12.71 34.50 13.08
C ASP A 304 12.87 33.01 13.25
N THR A 305 13.03 32.26 12.14
CA THR A 305 13.27 30.81 12.17
C THR A 305 14.55 30.45 12.95
N CYS A 306 15.64 31.24 12.76
CA CYS A 306 16.89 31.01 13.48
C CYS A 306 16.76 31.35 14.98
N LEU A 307 15.99 32.37 15.34
CA LEU A 307 15.72 32.75 16.73
C LEU A 307 14.82 31.76 17.46
N ASP A 308 13.91 31.13 16.74
CA ASP A 308 12.99 30.09 17.29
C ASP A 308 13.70 28.76 17.57
N LEU A 309 14.91 28.55 17.02
CA LEU A 309 15.69 27.35 17.26
C LEU A 309 16.23 27.29 18.69
N PRO A 310 16.13 26.15 19.36
CA PRO A 310 16.64 25.96 20.72
C PRO A 310 18.16 25.70 20.72
N TRP A 311 18.99 26.69 20.44
CA TRP A 311 20.45 26.50 20.28
C TRP A 311 21.14 25.93 21.54
N ASN A 312 20.82 26.50 22.73
CA ASN A 312 21.47 26.13 24.00
C ASN A 312 20.45 25.81 25.08
N THR A 313 19.23 25.42 24.71
CA THR A 313 18.15 25.16 25.65
C THR A 313 18.01 23.67 25.88
N PHE A 314 18.41 23.17 27.04
CA PHE A 314 18.32 21.75 27.38
C PHE A 314 17.28 21.50 28.47
N THR A 315 16.62 20.35 28.39
CA THR A 315 15.84 19.80 29.51
C THR A 315 16.75 18.91 30.37
N GLU A 316 16.57 18.96 31.69
CA GLU A 316 17.31 18.08 32.60
C GLU A 316 16.80 16.65 32.44
N ASP A 317 17.72 15.72 32.09
CA ASP A 317 17.41 14.32 31.94
C ASP A 317 17.19 13.65 33.29
N ASP A 318 16.08 12.97 33.44
CA ASP A 318 15.80 12.10 34.61
C ASP A 318 16.15 10.64 34.25
N LEU A 319 17.32 10.21 34.65
CA LEU A 319 17.84 8.87 34.37
C LEU A 319 17.55 7.87 35.51
N ASP A 320 16.38 7.99 36.19
CA ASP A 320 15.92 7.00 37.16
C ASP A 320 15.28 5.81 36.45
N ILE A 321 16.03 4.68 36.40
CA ILE A 321 15.58 3.43 35.78
C ILE A 321 14.32 2.87 36.44
N ALA A 322 14.18 3.04 37.79
CA ALA A 322 12.99 2.58 38.51
C ALA A 322 11.75 3.42 38.14
N LYS A 323 11.93 4.71 37.89
CA LYS A 323 10.87 5.60 37.39
C LYS A 323 10.48 5.21 35.95
N ALA A 324 11.48 5.00 35.08
CA ALA A 324 11.24 4.58 33.70
C ALA A 324 10.46 3.25 33.63
N GLN A 325 10.82 2.28 34.46
CA GLN A 325 10.09 1.02 34.56
C GLN A 325 8.62 1.26 34.99
N ARG A 326 8.40 2.09 36.02
CA ARG A 326 7.04 2.40 36.49
C ARG A 326 6.18 3.08 35.42
N VAL A 327 6.75 4.01 34.65
CA VAL A 327 6.04 4.68 33.54
C VAL A 327 5.71 3.68 32.44
N LEU A 328 6.67 2.85 32.00
CA LEU A 328 6.43 1.83 30.99
C LEU A 328 5.40 0.77 31.45
N ASP A 329 5.39 0.40 32.74
CA ASP A 329 4.41 -0.55 33.30
C ASP A 329 3.02 0.07 33.47
N ARG A 330 2.96 1.37 33.76
CA ARG A 330 1.71 2.13 33.82
C ARG A 330 1.04 2.20 32.44
N ASP A 331 1.81 2.50 31.40
CA ASP A 331 1.26 2.86 30.07
C ASP A 331 1.12 1.65 29.14
N HIS A 332 1.90 0.61 29.35
CA HIS A 332 1.96 -0.57 28.47
C HIS A 332 1.78 -1.86 29.23
N TYR A 333 0.77 -2.64 28.86
CA TYR A 333 0.55 -3.96 29.41
C TYR A 333 1.41 -5.00 28.68
N GLY A 334 2.04 -5.90 29.39
CA GLY A 334 2.90 -6.94 28.81
C GLY A 334 4.23 -6.39 28.28
N LEU A 335 4.67 -6.88 27.12
CA LEU A 335 5.90 -6.46 26.42
C LEU A 335 7.16 -6.49 27.29
N LYS A 336 7.31 -7.50 28.18
CA LYS A 336 8.38 -7.55 29.16
C LYS A 336 9.77 -7.44 28.53
N LYS A 337 10.08 -8.27 27.52
CA LYS A 337 11.38 -8.23 26.82
C LYS A 337 11.66 -6.87 26.19
N VAL A 338 10.65 -6.22 25.60
CA VAL A 338 10.77 -4.89 24.99
C VAL A 338 11.11 -3.84 26.04
N LYS A 339 10.41 -3.88 27.19
CA LYS A 339 10.67 -2.97 28.30
C LYS A 339 12.07 -3.19 28.90
N ASP A 340 12.45 -4.45 29.13
CA ASP A 340 13.79 -4.80 29.65
C ASP A 340 14.86 -4.26 28.70
N ARG A 341 14.72 -4.44 27.39
CA ARG A 341 15.67 -3.91 26.40
C ARG A 341 15.76 -2.39 26.39
N ILE A 342 14.61 -1.71 26.50
CA ILE A 342 14.57 -0.24 26.64
C ILE A 342 15.29 0.20 27.92
N LEU A 343 15.04 -0.47 29.05
CA LEU A 343 15.71 -0.15 30.31
C LEU A 343 17.21 -0.40 30.26
N GLU A 344 17.68 -1.43 29.54
CA GLU A 344 19.10 -1.67 29.28
C GLU A 344 19.73 -0.49 28.52
N VAL A 345 19.11 -0.01 27.45
CA VAL A 345 19.58 1.15 26.68
C VAL A 345 19.64 2.41 27.57
N LEU A 346 18.61 2.64 28.39
CA LEU A 346 18.59 3.78 29.32
C LEU A 346 19.66 3.63 30.41
N ALA A 347 19.94 2.41 30.87
CA ALA A 347 20.99 2.14 31.84
C ALA A 347 22.39 2.43 31.29
N VAL A 348 22.67 2.02 30.03
CA VAL A 348 23.91 2.35 29.34
C VAL A 348 24.09 3.86 29.26
N ARG A 349 23.04 4.58 28.87
CA ARG A 349 23.05 6.06 28.77
C ARG A 349 23.30 6.72 30.13
N LYS A 350 22.80 6.15 31.22
CA LYS A 350 23.07 6.62 32.59
C LYS A 350 24.52 6.45 32.99
N LEU A 351 25.12 5.33 32.61
CA LEU A 351 26.50 4.99 32.99
C LEU A 351 27.55 5.67 32.09
N ALA A 352 27.18 5.94 30.85
CA ALA A 352 28.06 6.54 29.86
C ALA A 352 27.32 7.67 29.11
N PRO A 353 27.14 8.87 29.72
CA PRO A 353 26.39 9.97 29.14
C PRO A 353 27.00 10.47 27.82
N ASP A 354 28.29 10.28 27.63
CA ASP A 354 29.02 10.73 26.44
C ASP A 354 28.91 9.76 25.26
N VAL A 355 28.31 8.59 25.45
CA VAL A 355 28.03 7.68 24.32
C VAL A 355 26.93 8.26 23.46
N LYS A 356 27.36 8.79 22.32
CA LYS A 356 26.48 9.39 21.31
C LYS A 356 25.95 8.34 20.35
N GLY A 357 24.75 8.56 19.82
CA GLY A 357 24.28 7.93 18.61
C GLY A 357 23.61 6.58 18.72
N GLN A 358 23.10 6.18 19.88
CA GLN A 358 22.19 5.02 19.94
C GLN A 358 20.83 5.37 19.34
N ILE A 359 20.50 4.73 18.22
CA ILE A 359 19.20 4.86 17.55
C ILE A 359 18.39 3.63 17.86
N ILE A 360 17.28 3.79 18.55
CA ILE A 360 16.35 2.68 18.84
C ILE A 360 15.36 2.56 17.68
N CYS A 361 15.27 1.38 17.08
CA CYS A 361 14.28 1.08 16.05
C CYS A 361 13.21 0.13 16.58
N LEU A 362 11.98 0.61 16.71
CA LEU A 362 10.84 -0.19 17.14
C LEU A 362 10.17 -0.82 15.91
N VAL A 363 10.36 -2.11 15.70
CA VAL A 363 9.81 -2.85 14.56
C VAL A 363 8.64 -3.73 14.99
N GLY A 364 7.60 -3.81 14.20
CA GLY A 364 6.49 -4.73 14.47
C GLY A 364 5.19 -4.32 13.77
N PRO A 365 4.15 -5.14 13.84
CA PRO A 365 2.90 -4.89 13.13
C PRO A 365 2.22 -3.59 13.57
N PRO A 366 1.29 -3.06 12.75
CA PRO A 366 0.58 -1.84 13.09
C PRO A 366 -0.32 -2.02 14.33
N GLY A 367 -0.36 -0.99 15.19
CA GLY A 367 -1.22 -0.97 16.36
C GLY A 367 -0.68 -1.68 17.61
N VAL A 368 0.60 -2.11 17.64
CA VAL A 368 1.23 -2.70 18.83
C VAL A 368 1.81 -1.68 19.81
N GLY A 369 1.64 -0.38 19.52
CA GLY A 369 2.02 0.66 20.49
C GLY A 369 3.40 1.28 20.28
N LYS A 370 4.06 1.10 19.14
CA LYS A 370 5.40 1.67 18.83
C LYS A 370 5.51 3.16 19.17
N THR A 371 4.59 3.96 18.63
CA THR A 371 4.55 5.43 18.85
C THR A 371 4.26 5.80 20.31
N SER A 372 3.42 5.01 21.01
CA SER A 372 3.11 5.27 22.43
C SER A 372 4.29 4.92 23.35
N ILE A 373 5.04 3.87 23.05
CA ILE A 373 6.26 3.51 23.79
C ILE A 373 7.29 4.65 23.71
N ALA A 374 7.52 5.21 22.52
CA ALA A 374 8.44 6.35 22.36
C ALA A 374 8.01 7.55 23.22
N ARG A 375 6.70 7.83 23.30
CA ARG A 375 6.18 8.89 24.17
C ARG A 375 6.43 8.60 25.66
N SER A 376 6.21 7.36 26.10
CA SER A 376 6.44 6.97 27.51
C SER A 376 7.93 7.03 27.85
N ILE A 377 8.82 6.71 26.90
CA ILE A 377 10.28 6.89 27.08
C ILE A 377 10.59 8.40 27.27
N ALA A 378 10.04 9.28 26.42
CA ALA A 378 10.25 10.72 26.56
C ALA A 378 9.75 11.24 27.92
N GLU A 379 8.57 10.81 28.37
CA GLU A 379 8.02 11.17 29.68
C GLU A 379 8.92 10.68 30.81
N SER A 380 9.43 9.44 30.72
CA SER A 380 10.30 8.87 31.74
C SER A 380 11.62 9.61 31.91
N LEU A 381 12.15 10.15 30.79
CA LEU A 381 13.40 10.90 30.75
C LEU A 381 13.21 12.42 30.98
N ASN A 382 11.98 12.90 31.15
CA ASN A 382 11.66 14.32 31.22
C ASN A 382 12.07 15.10 29.95
N ARG A 383 12.13 14.44 28.79
CA ARG A 383 12.46 15.05 27.50
C ARG A 383 11.22 15.50 26.76
N LYS A 384 11.36 16.58 26.01
CA LYS A 384 10.31 17.00 25.06
C LYS A 384 10.16 15.95 23.96
N TYR A 385 8.92 15.63 23.61
CA TYR A 385 8.59 14.64 22.58
C TYR A 385 8.15 15.33 21.30
N VAL A 386 8.79 15.00 20.19
CA VAL A 386 8.38 15.44 18.85
C VAL A 386 8.30 14.24 17.91
N ARG A 387 7.39 14.31 16.94
CA ARG A 387 7.18 13.23 15.97
C ARG A 387 7.27 13.76 14.54
N ILE A 388 8.05 13.10 13.71
CA ILE A 388 8.13 13.30 12.27
C ILE A 388 7.57 12.07 11.58
N SER A 389 6.58 12.21 10.72
CA SER A 389 6.12 11.13 9.86
C SER A 389 6.94 11.11 8.58
N LEU A 390 7.61 9.98 8.32
CA LEU A 390 8.41 9.76 7.12
C LEU A 390 7.62 9.06 6.01
N GLY A 391 6.42 8.56 6.33
CA GLY A 391 5.55 7.92 5.34
C GLY A 391 5.12 8.89 4.25
N GLY A 392 5.58 8.64 3.01
CA GLY A 392 5.28 9.48 1.86
C GLY A 392 6.30 10.57 1.53
N VAL A 393 7.37 10.69 2.31
CA VAL A 393 8.51 11.56 1.99
C VAL A 393 9.25 10.98 0.79
N ARG A 394 9.45 11.80 -0.24
CA ARG A 394 10.11 11.40 -1.49
C ARG A 394 11.28 12.31 -1.86
N ASP A 395 11.29 13.54 -1.35
CA ASP A 395 12.28 14.55 -1.67
C ASP A 395 13.20 14.77 -0.45
N GLU A 396 14.51 14.79 -0.70
CA GLU A 396 15.54 15.14 0.30
C GLU A 396 15.26 16.52 0.93
N ALA A 397 14.74 17.45 0.14
CA ALA A 397 14.42 18.80 0.60
C ALA A 397 13.33 18.84 1.71
N GLU A 398 12.47 17.81 1.80
CA GLU A 398 11.56 17.71 2.94
C GLU A 398 12.29 17.47 4.26
N ILE A 399 13.46 16.83 4.25
CA ILE A 399 14.28 16.55 5.44
C ILE A 399 15.22 17.71 5.75
N ARG A 400 15.95 18.22 4.70
CA ARG A 400 17.00 19.22 4.80
C ARG A 400 16.55 20.64 4.47
N GLY A 401 15.27 20.86 4.11
CA GLY A 401 14.77 22.18 3.72
C GLY A 401 15.17 22.62 2.32
N HIS A 402 14.58 23.71 1.88
CA HIS A 402 14.87 24.36 0.60
C HIS A 402 15.80 25.54 0.76
N ARG A 403 16.69 25.76 -0.20
CA ARG A 403 17.55 26.95 -0.17
C ARG A 403 16.70 28.22 -0.15
N ARG A 404 17.02 29.16 0.73
CA ARG A 404 16.28 30.42 0.96
C ARG A 404 16.14 31.32 -0.26
N THR A 405 16.90 31.05 -1.34
CA THR A 405 16.79 31.77 -2.61
C THR A 405 15.53 31.46 -3.41
N TYR A 406 14.80 30.41 -3.05
CA TYR A 406 13.56 30.04 -3.73
C TYR A 406 12.35 30.68 -3.04
N ILE A 407 11.40 31.16 -3.85
CA ILE A 407 10.12 31.68 -3.30
C ILE A 407 9.37 30.53 -2.61
N GLY A 408 8.98 30.74 -1.33
CA GLY A 408 8.32 29.72 -0.53
C GLY A 408 9.28 28.72 0.12
N ALA A 409 10.58 29.01 0.17
CA ALA A 409 11.56 28.21 0.89
C ALA A 409 11.18 28.09 2.37
N MET A 410 11.34 26.88 2.92
CA MET A 410 11.07 26.57 4.32
C MET A 410 12.11 25.60 4.87
N PRO A 411 12.36 25.61 6.19
CA PRO A 411 13.26 24.64 6.81
C PRO A 411 12.73 23.22 6.72
N GLY A 412 13.63 22.25 6.78
CA GLY A 412 13.31 20.83 6.75
C GLY A 412 12.52 20.36 7.96
N LYS A 413 11.96 19.15 7.85
CA LYS A 413 11.13 18.55 8.92
C LYS A 413 11.90 18.40 10.23
N ILE A 414 13.22 18.15 10.20
CA ILE A 414 14.05 18.01 11.40
C ILE A 414 14.15 19.35 12.14
N ILE A 415 14.50 20.40 11.42
CA ILE A 415 14.59 21.75 12.00
C ILE A 415 13.22 22.22 12.52
N ASN A 416 12.15 22.02 11.78
CA ASN A 416 10.80 22.34 12.24
C ASN A 416 10.40 21.55 13.50
N ALA A 417 10.85 20.32 13.62
CA ALA A 417 10.63 19.52 14.84
C ALA A 417 11.43 20.06 16.02
N MET A 418 12.67 20.54 15.80
CA MET A 418 13.48 21.17 16.84
C MET A 418 12.83 22.47 17.34
N ILE A 419 12.34 23.33 16.44
CA ILE A 419 11.58 24.54 16.80
C ILE A 419 10.35 24.19 17.64
N SER A 420 9.61 23.16 17.22
CA SER A 420 8.41 22.68 17.94
C SER A 420 8.74 22.11 19.33
N ALA A 421 9.89 21.47 19.47
CA ALA A 421 10.37 20.92 20.74
C ALA A 421 10.77 21.98 21.76
N LYS A 422 11.26 23.12 21.30
CA LYS A 422 11.84 24.18 22.12
C LYS A 422 12.93 23.69 23.09
N SER A 423 13.67 22.67 22.68
CA SER A 423 14.75 22.05 23.45
C SER A 423 15.77 21.42 22.49
N SER A 424 17.07 21.52 22.82
CA SER A 424 18.18 20.93 22.04
C SER A 424 18.33 19.42 22.23
N ASN A 425 17.72 18.85 23.28
CA ASN A 425 17.79 17.42 23.60
C ASN A 425 16.42 16.72 23.62
N PRO A 426 15.53 16.95 22.63
CA PRO A 426 14.25 16.26 22.61
C PRO A 426 14.42 14.75 22.35
N LEU A 427 13.35 13.99 22.60
CA LEU A 427 13.15 12.70 21.98
C LEU A 427 12.43 12.92 20.65
N MET A 428 13.09 12.59 19.54
CA MET A 428 12.55 12.73 18.21
C MET A 428 12.14 11.35 17.65
N LEU A 429 10.86 11.18 17.41
CA LEU A 429 10.32 9.97 16.81
C LEU A 429 10.22 10.13 15.29
N LEU A 430 10.98 9.33 14.57
CA LEU A 430 10.90 9.17 13.12
C LEU A 430 9.98 8.00 12.79
N ASP A 431 8.73 8.30 12.46
CA ASP A 431 7.68 7.29 12.32
C ASP A 431 7.55 6.80 10.86
N GLU A 432 7.39 5.49 10.68
CA GLU A 432 7.23 4.83 9.38
C GLU A 432 8.45 4.96 8.45
N ILE A 433 9.67 4.69 8.99
CA ILE A 433 10.93 4.75 8.21
C ILE A 433 10.99 3.71 7.08
N ASP A 434 10.25 2.62 7.20
CA ASP A 434 10.09 1.57 6.19
C ASP A 434 9.31 2.02 4.95
N LYS A 435 8.70 3.20 4.99
CA LYS A 435 7.93 3.77 3.87
C LYS A 435 8.66 4.91 3.14
N LEU A 436 9.94 5.05 3.39
CA LEU A 436 10.79 5.95 2.61
C LEU A 436 10.91 5.42 1.18
N ALA A 437 10.51 6.21 0.21
CA ALA A 437 10.65 5.89 -1.21
C ALA A 437 11.71 6.81 -1.82
N GLY A 438 12.77 6.22 -2.37
CA GLY A 438 13.71 6.96 -3.24
C GLY A 438 13.02 7.27 -4.57
N ASP A 439 13.08 8.52 -5.03
CA ASP A 439 12.61 8.94 -6.35
C ASP A 439 13.76 9.63 -7.09
N PHE A 440 13.62 9.87 -8.39
CA PHE A 440 14.62 10.58 -9.24
C PHE A 440 15.00 11.99 -8.76
N ARG A 441 14.34 12.53 -7.73
CA ARG A 441 14.51 13.89 -7.22
C ARG A 441 15.37 14.01 -5.96
N GLY A 442 15.92 12.94 -5.44
CA GLY A 442 16.77 12.94 -4.26
C GLY A 442 16.67 11.64 -3.47
N ASP A 443 17.59 11.46 -2.52
CA ASP A 443 17.63 10.32 -1.62
C ASP A 443 17.36 10.76 -0.16
N PRO A 444 16.10 10.70 0.29
CA PRO A 444 15.75 11.03 1.67
C PRO A 444 16.47 10.15 2.70
N ALA A 445 16.88 8.93 2.31
CA ALA A 445 17.60 8.03 3.19
C ALA A 445 19.03 8.54 3.45
N ALA A 446 19.68 9.12 2.44
CA ALA A 446 20.98 9.75 2.60
C ALA A 446 20.94 10.97 3.54
N ALA A 447 19.88 11.80 3.42
CA ALA A 447 19.68 12.94 4.33
C ALA A 447 19.46 12.50 5.78
N LEU A 448 18.72 11.41 5.98
CA LEU A 448 18.51 10.83 7.31
C LEU A 448 19.78 10.18 7.86
N LEU A 449 20.64 9.59 7.02
CA LEU A 449 21.91 9.04 7.46
C LEU A 449 22.76 10.14 8.12
N GLU A 450 22.88 11.33 7.52
CA GLU A 450 23.62 12.45 8.12
C GLU A 450 23.03 12.87 9.47
N ALA A 451 21.72 12.95 9.59
CA ALA A 451 21.07 13.34 10.83
C ALA A 451 21.19 12.29 11.93
N LEU A 452 21.25 11.01 11.55
CA LEU A 452 21.30 9.88 12.46
C LEU A 452 22.72 9.42 12.80
N ASP A 453 23.69 9.71 11.95
CA ASP A 453 25.09 9.30 12.15
C ASP A 453 25.74 10.10 13.29
N PRO A 454 26.19 9.48 14.37
CA PRO A 454 26.83 10.16 15.49
C PRO A 454 28.09 10.96 15.12
N GLU A 455 28.76 10.57 14.03
CA GLU A 455 29.98 11.28 13.57
C GLU A 455 29.64 12.54 12.79
N GLN A 456 28.45 12.64 12.20
CA GLN A 456 28.01 13.73 11.33
C GLN A 456 26.93 14.63 11.93
N ASN A 457 26.10 14.09 12.83
CA ASN A 457 24.92 14.77 13.34
C ASN A 457 25.19 16.02 14.18
N SER A 458 26.40 16.19 14.69
CA SER A 458 26.83 17.43 15.38
C SER A 458 26.96 18.64 14.45
N THR A 459 27.04 18.39 13.14
CA THR A 459 27.20 19.39 12.09
C THR A 459 26.10 19.29 11.03
N PHE A 460 24.93 18.82 11.42
CA PHE A 460 23.79 18.71 10.50
C PHE A 460 23.47 20.03 9.82
N ASN A 461 23.39 20.01 8.48
CA ASN A 461 23.17 21.23 7.71
C ASN A 461 21.82 21.22 7.00
N ASP A 462 20.93 22.12 7.43
CA ASP A 462 19.68 22.40 6.74
C ASP A 462 19.90 23.50 5.71
N HIS A 463 19.39 23.31 4.49
CA HIS A 463 19.60 24.23 3.38
C HIS A 463 18.95 25.61 3.58
N PHE A 464 17.88 25.70 4.40
CA PHE A 464 17.23 26.95 4.72
C PHE A 464 18.03 27.75 5.75
N ILE A 465 18.44 27.07 6.83
CA ILE A 465 19.24 27.69 7.89
C ILE A 465 20.66 27.98 7.41
N ASP A 466 21.22 27.10 6.57
CA ASP A 466 22.57 27.21 6.02
C ASP A 466 23.65 27.45 7.11
N MET A 467 23.44 26.84 8.27
CA MET A 467 24.36 26.82 9.41
C MET A 467 24.33 25.44 10.05
N PRO A 468 25.47 24.92 10.53
CA PRO A 468 25.48 23.63 11.21
C PRO A 468 24.67 23.69 12.51
N PHE A 469 23.78 22.73 12.70
CA PHE A 469 22.98 22.55 13.91
C PHE A 469 23.35 21.24 14.60
N ASP A 470 23.60 21.28 15.91
CA ASP A 470 24.00 20.08 16.67
C ASP A 470 22.79 19.22 17.05
N LEU A 471 22.67 18.06 16.44
CA LEU A 471 21.66 17.03 16.74
C LEU A 471 22.21 15.93 17.68
N SER A 472 23.46 15.99 18.14
CA SER A 472 24.09 14.92 18.92
C SER A 472 23.42 14.66 20.27
N HIS A 473 22.72 15.64 20.80
CA HIS A 473 21.94 15.54 22.05
C HIS A 473 20.52 15.00 21.87
N VAL A 474 20.04 14.92 20.62
CA VAL A 474 18.71 14.37 20.30
C VAL A 474 18.68 12.86 20.52
N LEU A 475 17.65 12.36 21.17
CA LEU A 475 17.40 10.93 21.26
C LEU A 475 16.48 10.53 20.10
N PHE A 476 17.06 9.86 19.12
CA PHE A 476 16.31 9.37 17.98
C PHE A 476 15.68 8.02 18.26
N ILE A 477 14.38 7.91 18.02
CA ILE A 477 13.65 6.64 17.97
C ILE A 477 13.00 6.54 16.60
N THR A 478 13.16 5.40 15.96
CA THR A 478 12.51 5.13 14.67
C THR A 478 11.44 4.06 14.82
N THR A 479 10.43 4.06 13.95
CA THR A 479 9.46 2.98 13.89
C THR A 479 9.35 2.41 12.48
N ALA A 480 9.18 1.11 12.39
CA ALA A 480 8.93 0.42 11.14
C ALA A 480 7.87 -0.69 11.32
N ASN A 481 7.19 -1.06 10.27
CA ASN A 481 6.34 -2.24 10.26
C ASN A 481 7.11 -3.46 9.72
N ASP A 482 8.01 -3.23 8.78
CA ASP A 482 8.83 -4.26 8.15
C ASP A 482 10.32 -3.84 8.19
N LEU A 483 11.13 -4.69 8.81
CA LEU A 483 12.58 -4.47 8.91
C LEU A 483 13.27 -4.59 7.55
N SER A 484 12.77 -5.43 6.66
CA SER A 484 13.36 -5.68 5.34
C SER A 484 13.22 -4.49 4.39
N ALA A 485 12.21 -3.64 4.61
CA ALA A 485 11.96 -2.45 3.82
C ALA A 485 12.84 -1.25 4.23
N ILE A 486 13.58 -1.35 5.35
CA ILE A 486 14.51 -0.30 5.77
C ILE A 486 15.79 -0.41 4.94
N PRO A 487 16.29 0.70 4.35
CA PRO A 487 17.58 0.71 3.66
C PRO A 487 18.72 0.17 4.53
N GLY A 488 19.56 -0.73 3.97
CA GLY A 488 20.65 -1.40 4.68
C GLY A 488 21.52 -0.48 5.52
N PRO A 489 22.07 0.62 4.95
CA PRO A 489 22.93 1.55 5.69
C PRO A 489 22.27 2.21 6.91
N LEU A 490 20.97 2.44 6.88
CA LEU A 490 20.20 2.94 8.03
C LEU A 490 20.01 1.84 9.08
N ARG A 491 19.64 0.64 8.65
CA ARG A 491 19.38 -0.50 9.54
C ARG A 491 20.62 -0.90 10.34
N ASP A 492 21.80 -0.86 9.73
CA ASP A 492 23.06 -1.25 10.36
C ASP A 492 23.49 -0.32 11.52
N ARG A 493 22.88 0.88 11.61
CA ARG A 493 23.11 1.87 12.67
C ARG A 493 22.07 1.82 13.79
N MET A 494 21.05 0.96 13.66
CA MET A 494 19.91 0.93 14.58
C MET A 494 19.96 -0.27 15.53
N ASP A 495 19.67 -0.03 16.81
CA ASP A 495 19.36 -1.10 17.76
C ASP A 495 17.88 -1.50 17.58
N VAL A 496 17.68 -2.65 16.94
CA VAL A 496 16.34 -3.13 16.56
C VAL A 496 15.69 -3.82 17.75
N ILE A 497 14.51 -3.32 18.13
CA ILE A 497 13.65 -3.92 19.16
C ILE A 497 12.33 -4.36 18.49
N GLU A 498 12.14 -5.67 18.41
CA GLU A 498 10.94 -6.23 17.80
C GLU A 498 9.78 -6.25 18.79
N LEU A 499 8.66 -5.67 18.39
CA LEU A 499 7.41 -5.71 19.11
C LEU A 499 6.51 -6.81 18.54
N PRO A 500 6.25 -7.87 19.29
CA PRO A 500 5.40 -8.96 18.82
C PRO A 500 3.93 -8.56 18.77
N SER A 501 3.13 -9.39 18.11
CA SER A 501 1.67 -9.29 18.15
C SER A 501 1.14 -9.53 19.56
N TYR A 502 0.02 -8.85 19.91
CA TYR A 502 -0.64 -9.05 21.18
C TYR A 502 -1.50 -10.33 21.19
N THR A 503 -1.40 -11.04 22.29
CA THR A 503 -2.27 -12.18 22.58
C THR A 503 -3.70 -11.72 22.89
N ARG A 504 -4.65 -12.64 22.86
CA ARG A 504 -6.05 -12.39 23.23
C ARG A 504 -6.18 -11.81 24.65
N VAL A 505 -5.39 -12.34 25.58
CA VAL A 505 -5.40 -11.91 27.01
C VAL A 505 -4.77 -10.52 27.15
N GLU A 506 -3.66 -10.29 26.46
CA GLU A 506 -3.03 -8.95 26.43
C GLU A 506 -3.98 -7.91 25.83
N LYS A 507 -4.65 -8.20 24.70
CA LYS A 507 -5.65 -7.31 24.09
C LYS A 507 -6.80 -6.98 25.06
N TYR A 508 -7.29 -7.99 25.81
CA TYR A 508 -8.31 -7.78 26.82
C TYR A 508 -7.82 -6.83 27.93
N ASN A 509 -6.63 -7.07 28.48
CA ASN A 509 -6.07 -6.23 29.53
C ASN A 509 -5.77 -4.80 29.05
N ILE A 510 -5.25 -4.65 27.83
CA ILE A 510 -5.03 -3.33 27.18
C ILE A 510 -6.38 -2.64 26.98
N ALA A 511 -7.38 -3.33 26.47
CA ALA A 511 -8.72 -2.77 26.31
C ALA A 511 -9.30 -2.29 27.64
N ARG A 512 -9.24 -3.14 28.67
CA ARG A 512 -9.81 -2.84 29.99
C ARG A 512 -9.08 -1.69 30.70
N LYS A 513 -7.73 -1.70 30.70
CA LYS A 513 -6.92 -0.77 31.50
C LYS A 513 -6.69 0.57 30.79
N HIS A 514 -6.58 0.57 29.47
CA HIS A 514 -6.15 1.75 28.70
C HIS A 514 -7.21 2.25 27.70
N LEU A 515 -7.71 1.36 26.80
CA LEU A 515 -8.57 1.83 25.70
C LEU A 515 -9.95 2.26 26.17
N VAL A 516 -10.61 1.45 26.99
CA VAL A 516 -11.98 1.74 27.48
C VAL A 516 -12.00 3.02 28.32
N PRO A 517 -11.14 3.22 29.34
CA PRO A 517 -11.12 4.45 30.10
C PRO A 517 -10.85 5.68 29.24
N LYS A 518 -9.84 5.62 28.38
CA LYS A 518 -9.50 6.70 27.45
C LYS A 518 -10.65 7.09 26.53
N GLN A 519 -11.36 6.10 25.98
CA GLN A 519 -12.46 6.35 25.04
C GLN A 519 -13.75 6.78 25.75
N LEU A 520 -13.99 6.31 26.99
CA LEU A 520 -15.10 6.79 27.83
C LEU A 520 -14.94 8.28 28.11
N ASP A 521 -13.75 8.68 28.50
CA ASP A 521 -13.44 10.07 28.80
C ASP A 521 -13.57 10.96 27.54
N ALA A 522 -12.98 10.53 26.43
CA ALA A 522 -13.09 11.22 25.14
C ALA A 522 -14.53 11.36 24.62
N CYS A 523 -15.43 10.44 24.97
CA CYS A 523 -16.85 10.48 24.62
C CYS A 523 -17.76 11.14 25.70
N GLY A 524 -17.21 11.56 26.82
CA GLY A 524 -18.01 12.10 27.95
C GLY A 524 -18.94 11.08 28.60
N LEU A 525 -18.59 9.80 28.58
CA LEU A 525 -19.42 8.69 29.07
C LEU A 525 -18.87 8.04 30.32
N THR A 526 -17.91 8.66 31.00
CA THR A 526 -17.30 8.17 32.23
C THR A 526 -18.37 8.00 33.29
N GLY A 527 -18.46 6.81 33.87
CA GLY A 527 -19.49 6.44 34.86
C GLY A 527 -20.87 6.04 34.29
N LYS A 528 -21.14 6.27 32.99
CA LYS A 528 -22.43 5.97 32.35
C LYS A 528 -22.42 4.69 31.52
N VAL A 529 -21.25 4.24 31.05
CA VAL A 529 -21.14 3.02 30.24
C VAL A 529 -20.13 2.07 30.88
N THR A 530 -20.50 0.80 30.97
CA THR A 530 -19.62 -0.28 31.45
C THR A 530 -19.54 -1.41 30.45
N PHE A 531 -18.34 -2.03 30.33
CA PHE A 531 -18.10 -3.19 29.50
C PHE A 531 -17.93 -4.43 30.35
N SER A 532 -18.69 -5.49 30.08
CA SER A 532 -18.44 -6.79 30.70
C SER A 532 -17.20 -7.46 30.07
N GLN A 533 -16.61 -8.40 30.77
CA GLN A 533 -15.54 -9.23 30.27
C GLN A 533 -15.93 -9.95 28.97
N SER A 534 -17.14 -10.50 28.92
CA SER A 534 -17.70 -11.20 27.76
C SER A 534 -17.85 -10.26 26.54
N ALA A 535 -18.14 -8.97 26.79
CA ALA A 535 -18.23 -7.99 25.71
C ALA A 535 -16.85 -7.71 25.09
N LEU A 536 -15.83 -7.47 25.91
CA LEU A 536 -14.48 -7.21 25.41
C LEU A 536 -13.91 -8.40 24.64
N TYR A 537 -14.04 -9.62 25.17
CA TYR A 537 -13.65 -10.81 24.43
C TYR A 537 -14.50 -11.00 23.16
N GLY A 538 -15.80 -10.71 23.24
CA GLY A 538 -16.68 -10.77 22.07
C GLY A 538 -16.25 -9.82 20.95
N ILE A 539 -15.76 -8.61 21.28
CA ILE A 539 -15.22 -7.67 20.30
C ILE A 539 -13.91 -8.21 19.72
N ILE A 540 -12.99 -8.67 20.57
CA ILE A 540 -11.68 -9.19 20.16
C ILE A 540 -11.84 -10.38 19.21
N ASP A 541 -12.70 -11.35 19.55
CA ASP A 541 -12.83 -12.60 18.81
C ASP A 541 -13.78 -12.50 17.60
N GLY A 542 -14.79 -11.61 17.65
CA GLY A 542 -15.87 -11.58 16.66
C GLY A 542 -15.83 -10.39 15.69
N TYR A 543 -15.16 -9.30 16.05
CA TYR A 543 -15.21 -8.06 15.25
C TYR A 543 -13.86 -7.50 14.90
N THR A 544 -12.76 -8.02 15.49
CA THR A 544 -11.40 -7.56 15.19
C THR A 544 -10.48 -8.71 14.85
N ARG A 545 -9.73 -8.59 13.74
CA ARG A 545 -8.68 -9.54 13.33
C ARG A 545 -7.45 -8.71 13.01
N GLU A 546 -6.57 -8.55 13.98
CA GLU A 546 -5.37 -7.71 13.84
C GLU A 546 -4.28 -8.16 14.82
N ALA A 547 -3.01 -7.86 14.50
CA ALA A 547 -1.88 -8.12 15.40
C ALA A 547 -1.88 -7.19 16.63
N GLY A 548 -2.21 -5.94 16.44
CA GLY A 548 -2.28 -4.90 17.48
C GLY A 548 -3.67 -4.69 18.06
N VAL A 549 -3.96 -3.44 18.45
CA VAL A 549 -5.22 -3.03 19.09
C VAL A 549 -5.89 -1.82 18.43
N ARG A 550 -5.48 -1.45 17.19
CA ARG A 550 -5.99 -0.26 16.50
C ARG A 550 -7.46 -0.39 16.09
N ASN A 551 -7.84 -1.54 15.53
CA ASN A 551 -9.23 -1.80 15.17
C ASN A 551 -10.08 -2.09 16.40
N LEU A 552 -9.49 -2.68 17.46
CA LEU A 552 -10.13 -2.86 18.76
C LEU A 552 -10.52 -1.50 19.36
N GLU A 553 -9.61 -0.53 19.37
CA GLU A 553 -9.88 0.84 19.80
C GLU A 553 -11.02 1.48 18.99
N ARG A 554 -10.97 1.36 17.66
CA ARG A 554 -12.02 1.88 16.76
C ARG A 554 -13.37 1.24 16.99
N THR A 555 -13.39 -0.08 17.23
CA THR A 555 -14.63 -0.82 17.47
C THR A 555 -15.22 -0.46 18.82
N ILE A 556 -14.40 -0.34 19.88
CA ILE A 556 -14.83 0.18 21.18
C ILE A 556 -15.42 1.58 21.04
N THR A 557 -14.75 2.47 20.31
CA THR A 557 -15.26 3.83 20.04
C THR A 557 -16.59 3.80 19.30
N SER A 558 -16.76 2.90 18.33
CA SER A 558 -18.03 2.71 17.60
C SER A 558 -19.16 2.28 18.54
N VAL A 559 -18.89 1.35 19.45
CA VAL A 559 -19.87 0.93 20.48
C VAL A 559 -20.22 2.11 21.37
N LEU A 560 -19.23 2.85 21.86
CA LEU A 560 -19.45 4.02 22.74
C LEU A 560 -20.27 5.12 22.07
N ARG A 561 -20.03 5.41 20.79
CA ARG A 561 -20.87 6.37 20.02
C ARG A 561 -22.32 5.95 19.94
N LYS A 562 -22.62 4.66 19.80
CA LYS A 562 -23.98 4.13 19.80
C LYS A 562 -24.60 4.17 21.21
N CYS A 563 -23.81 3.94 22.26
CA CYS A 563 -24.25 4.15 23.64
C CYS A 563 -24.51 5.63 23.92
N ALA A 564 -23.64 6.53 23.46
CA ALA A 564 -23.84 7.98 23.60
C ALA A 564 -25.13 8.45 22.96
N ARG A 565 -25.46 7.95 21.77
CA ARG A 565 -26.73 8.24 21.10
C ARG A 565 -27.94 7.83 21.97
N LYS A 566 -27.93 6.63 22.56
CA LYS A 566 -29.00 6.15 23.41
C LYS A 566 -29.18 6.98 24.68
N ILE A 567 -28.06 7.42 25.27
CA ILE A 567 -28.10 8.26 26.47
C ILE A 567 -28.55 9.67 26.11
N ALA A 568 -28.10 10.22 25.02
CA ALA A 568 -28.50 11.56 24.55
C ALA A 568 -29.96 11.64 24.09
N SER A 569 -30.50 10.53 23.54
CA SER A 569 -31.94 10.44 23.18
C SER A 569 -32.86 10.19 24.40
N GLY A 570 -32.29 10.00 25.60
CA GLY A 570 -33.06 9.71 26.81
C GLY A 570 -33.57 8.25 26.88
N GLU A 571 -33.15 7.37 26.00
CA GLU A 571 -33.56 5.96 25.99
C GLU A 571 -32.97 5.18 27.19
N ALA A 572 -31.84 5.64 27.76
CA ALA A 572 -31.21 5.04 28.93
C ALA A 572 -30.29 6.06 29.62
N GLU A 573 -30.23 6.03 30.96
CA GLU A 573 -29.27 6.83 31.73
C GLU A 573 -27.90 6.16 31.80
N ASN A 574 -27.89 4.82 31.92
CA ASN A 574 -26.67 4.01 31.96
C ASN A 574 -26.81 2.82 31.02
N VAL A 575 -25.71 2.43 30.42
CA VAL A 575 -25.66 1.31 29.47
C VAL A 575 -24.58 0.31 29.88
N SER A 576 -25.01 -0.95 30.08
CA SER A 576 -24.08 -2.06 30.28
C SER A 576 -23.91 -2.83 28.97
N VAL A 577 -22.70 -2.84 28.44
CA VAL A 577 -22.35 -3.57 27.19
C VAL A 577 -21.98 -5.00 27.59
N THR A 578 -22.77 -5.96 27.13
CA THR A 578 -22.55 -7.41 27.33
C THR A 578 -22.27 -8.12 26.04
N GLY A 579 -21.78 -9.35 26.09
CA GLY A 579 -21.51 -10.15 24.85
C GLY A 579 -22.75 -10.33 23.97
N THR A 580 -23.95 -10.42 24.58
CA THR A 580 -25.24 -10.55 23.86
C THR A 580 -25.72 -9.24 23.24
N SER A 581 -25.33 -8.10 23.79
CA SER A 581 -25.69 -6.78 23.24
C SER A 581 -24.87 -6.37 22.04
N LEU A 582 -23.73 -7.02 21.77
CA LEU A 582 -22.80 -6.64 20.70
C LEU A 582 -23.42 -6.74 19.30
N GLU A 583 -24.19 -7.80 19.04
CA GLU A 583 -24.83 -7.97 17.72
C GLU A 583 -25.87 -6.86 17.44
N LYS A 584 -26.54 -6.36 18.47
CA LYS A 584 -27.45 -5.21 18.33
C LYS A 584 -26.69 -3.90 18.09
N LEU A 585 -25.49 -3.79 18.65
CA LEU A 585 -24.65 -2.60 18.54
C LEU A 585 -23.75 -2.58 17.32
N LEU A 586 -23.17 -3.70 16.91
CA LEU A 586 -22.18 -3.80 15.86
C LEU A 586 -22.68 -4.51 14.59
N GLY A 587 -23.82 -5.22 14.69
CA GLY A 587 -24.31 -6.12 13.65
C GLY A 587 -23.73 -7.54 13.80
N PRO A 588 -23.94 -8.41 12.82
CA PRO A 588 -23.43 -9.78 12.84
C PRO A 588 -21.89 -9.81 12.96
N ARG A 589 -21.38 -10.87 13.54
CA ARG A 589 -19.92 -11.06 13.69
C ARG A 589 -19.24 -11.05 12.33
N ILE A 590 -18.19 -10.26 12.21
CA ILE A 590 -17.39 -10.12 10.99
C ILE A 590 -16.41 -11.29 10.87
N VAL A 591 -15.78 -11.67 11.99
CA VAL A 591 -14.85 -12.80 12.06
C VAL A 591 -15.66 -14.07 12.34
N LYS A 592 -15.73 -14.91 11.35
CA LYS A 592 -16.34 -16.25 11.49
C LYS A 592 -15.29 -17.21 12.07
N PRO A 593 -15.74 -18.25 12.85
CA PRO A 593 -14.81 -19.30 13.26
C PRO A 593 -14.12 -19.91 12.02
N GLU A 594 -12.82 -20.13 12.12
CA GLU A 594 -12.06 -20.78 11.04
C GLU A 594 -12.61 -22.20 10.80
N PHE A 595 -12.57 -22.62 9.52
CA PHE A 595 -12.90 -23.99 9.17
C PHE A 595 -11.80 -24.91 9.66
N LEU A 596 -12.02 -25.54 10.79
CA LEU A 596 -11.10 -26.51 11.37
C LEU A 596 -11.75 -27.88 11.42
N ASN A 597 -10.94 -28.87 11.05
CA ASN A 597 -11.36 -30.24 11.29
C ASN A 597 -11.13 -30.61 12.76
N ARG A 598 -12.18 -30.57 13.55
CA ARG A 598 -12.17 -30.97 14.97
C ARG A 598 -12.48 -32.46 15.17
N THR A 599 -12.79 -33.17 14.10
CA THR A 599 -13.07 -34.61 14.11
C THR A 599 -11.90 -35.35 13.46
N ASN A 600 -11.71 -36.59 13.87
CA ASN A 600 -10.73 -37.46 13.21
C ASN A 600 -11.19 -37.73 11.78
N ALA A 601 -10.42 -37.31 10.80
CA ALA A 601 -10.76 -37.41 9.40
C ALA A 601 -9.59 -37.94 8.57
N ILE A 602 -9.92 -38.61 7.46
CA ILE A 602 -8.93 -39.07 6.50
C ILE A 602 -8.63 -37.96 5.50
N GLY A 603 -7.36 -37.73 5.23
CA GLY A 603 -6.93 -36.78 4.23
C GLY A 603 -7.01 -35.32 4.67
N ILE A 604 -7.31 -35.04 5.94
CA ILE A 604 -7.36 -33.65 6.47
C ILE A 604 -6.42 -33.52 7.66
N ALA A 605 -5.50 -32.57 7.61
CA ALA A 605 -4.58 -32.24 8.69
C ALA A 605 -4.60 -30.76 9.01
N ASN A 606 -4.51 -30.40 10.30
CA ASN A 606 -4.50 -29.01 10.77
C ASN A 606 -3.07 -28.50 10.85
N GLY A 607 -2.69 -27.63 9.95
CA GLY A 607 -1.44 -26.88 9.99
C GLY A 607 -1.56 -25.56 10.75
N LEU A 608 -0.42 -24.93 10.97
CA LEU A 608 -0.30 -23.62 11.59
C LEU A 608 0.50 -22.69 10.68
N ALA A 609 -0.04 -21.53 10.42
CA ALA A 609 0.60 -20.47 9.63
C ALA A 609 0.83 -19.22 10.50
N TRP A 610 1.79 -18.42 10.07
CA TRP A 610 2.03 -17.09 10.61
C TRP A 610 1.77 -16.06 9.51
N THR A 611 1.08 -14.99 9.85
CA THR A 611 0.73 -13.89 8.95
C THR A 611 1.05 -12.56 9.62
N SER A 612 1.06 -11.47 8.87
CA SER A 612 1.22 -10.10 9.41
C SER A 612 0.14 -9.72 10.43
N ILE A 613 -0.95 -10.50 10.52
CA ILE A 613 -2.08 -10.27 11.43
C ILE A 613 -1.94 -11.13 12.70
N GLY A 614 -1.06 -12.12 12.69
CA GLY A 614 -0.84 -13.08 13.78
C GLY A 614 -0.86 -14.52 13.31
N GLY A 615 -1.00 -15.47 14.24
CA GLY A 615 -1.10 -16.88 13.90
C GLY A 615 -2.49 -17.27 13.40
N GLU A 616 -2.51 -18.18 12.43
CA GLU A 616 -3.71 -18.74 11.82
C GLU A 616 -3.60 -20.26 11.73
N THR A 617 -4.75 -20.94 11.72
CA THR A 617 -4.80 -22.36 11.40
C THR A 617 -4.87 -22.54 9.90
N LEU A 618 -4.20 -23.55 9.41
CA LEU A 618 -4.12 -23.88 7.98
C LEU A 618 -4.55 -25.34 7.78
N PRO A 619 -5.84 -25.61 7.66
CA PRO A 619 -6.28 -26.96 7.31
C PRO A 619 -5.82 -27.28 5.88
N ILE A 620 -5.27 -28.49 5.70
CA ILE A 620 -4.88 -29.03 4.41
C ILE A 620 -5.76 -30.24 4.15
N GLU A 621 -6.42 -30.23 3.00
CA GLU A 621 -7.27 -31.31 2.51
C GLU A 621 -6.59 -32.00 1.32
N VAL A 622 -6.57 -33.32 1.34
CA VAL A 622 -6.07 -34.17 0.25
C VAL A 622 -7.14 -35.14 -0.18
N GLN A 623 -7.38 -35.22 -1.47
CA GLN A 623 -8.27 -36.18 -2.10
C GLN A 623 -7.50 -36.99 -3.13
N VAL A 624 -7.73 -38.30 -3.12
CA VAL A 624 -7.22 -39.25 -4.12
C VAL A 624 -8.33 -39.61 -5.09
N ILE A 625 -8.04 -39.55 -6.37
CA ILE A 625 -8.92 -39.96 -7.45
C ILE A 625 -8.30 -41.19 -8.09
N ASP A 626 -8.94 -42.37 -7.88
CA ASP A 626 -8.46 -43.64 -8.42
C ASP A 626 -8.65 -43.68 -9.95
N ASN A 627 -7.80 -44.44 -10.64
CA ASN A 627 -7.77 -44.60 -12.08
C ASN A 627 -7.50 -43.30 -12.87
N GLY A 628 -6.71 -42.40 -12.28
CA GLY A 628 -6.22 -41.17 -12.90
C GLY A 628 -4.98 -41.37 -13.76
N SER A 629 -4.39 -40.27 -14.16
CA SER A 629 -3.18 -40.19 -14.99
C SER A 629 -1.88 -39.94 -14.21
N GLY A 630 -1.92 -39.92 -12.88
CA GLY A 630 -0.82 -39.51 -12.00
C GLY A 630 -0.71 -37.98 -11.85
N LYS A 631 -1.74 -37.24 -12.24
CA LYS A 631 -1.77 -35.77 -12.18
C LYS A 631 -1.84 -35.27 -10.75
N ILE A 632 -1.04 -34.24 -10.46
CA ILE A 632 -1.06 -33.54 -9.17
C ILE A 632 -1.70 -32.18 -9.38
N THR A 633 -2.79 -31.93 -8.69
CA THR A 633 -3.50 -30.65 -8.71
C THR A 633 -3.37 -30.00 -7.34
N VAL A 634 -2.91 -28.76 -7.30
CA VAL A 634 -2.76 -27.99 -6.07
C VAL A 634 -3.60 -26.71 -6.18
N THR A 635 -4.53 -26.51 -5.23
CA THR A 635 -5.46 -25.37 -5.23
C THR A 635 -5.46 -24.68 -3.86
N GLY A 636 -5.97 -23.43 -3.80
CA GLY A 636 -6.07 -22.64 -2.56
C GLY A 636 -5.09 -21.48 -2.47
N SER A 637 -4.68 -20.87 -3.62
CA SER A 637 -3.74 -19.73 -3.72
C SER A 637 -2.40 -20.01 -3.01
N LEU A 638 -1.84 -21.19 -3.23
CA LEU A 638 -0.52 -21.56 -2.69
C LEU A 638 0.59 -20.94 -3.53
N GLY A 639 1.52 -20.26 -2.85
CA GLY A 639 2.71 -19.68 -3.47
C GLY A 639 3.74 -20.73 -3.92
N TYR A 640 4.86 -20.25 -4.44
CA TYR A 640 5.90 -21.10 -5.01
C TYR A 640 6.49 -22.08 -3.99
N VAL A 641 6.90 -21.57 -2.82
CA VAL A 641 7.54 -22.37 -1.75
C VAL A 641 6.60 -23.47 -1.22
N MET A 642 5.32 -23.14 -1.10
CA MET A 642 4.33 -24.11 -0.63
C MET A 642 4.02 -25.21 -1.67
N LYS A 643 4.07 -24.88 -2.97
CA LYS A 643 3.96 -25.87 -4.06
C LYS A 643 5.16 -26.80 -4.09
N GLU A 644 6.35 -26.28 -3.84
CA GLU A 644 7.58 -27.06 -3.68
C GLU A 644 7.47 -28.01 -2.48
N SER A 645 7.02 -27.53 -1.33
CA SER A 645 6.74 -28.35 -0.14
C SER A 645 5.73 -29.47 -0.42
N ALA A 646 4.73 -29.23 -1.25
CA ALA A 646 3.77 -30.25 -1.68
C ALA A 646 4.44 -31.32 -2.56
N GLN A 647 5.37 -30.94 -3.44
CA GLN A 647 6.15 -31.90 -4.24
C GLN A 647 7.08 -32.76 -3.38
N LEU A 648 7.74 -32.15 -2.37
CA LEU A 648 8.54 -32.87 -1.39
C LEU A 648 7.69 -33.88 -0.60
N ALA A 649 6.50 -33.48 -0.15
CA ALA A 649 5.56 -34.36 0.55
C ALA A 649 5.16 -35.56 -0.29
N ILE A 650 4.87 -35.37 -1.58
CA ILE A 650 4.52 -36.42 -2.52
C ILE A 650 5.70 -37.36 -2.76
N THR A 651 6.89 -36.81 -2.91
CA THR A 651 8.12 -37.61 -3.09
C THR A 651 8.38 -38.47 -1.86
N TYR A 652 8.26 -37.91 -0.66
CA TYR A 652 8.40 -38.65 0.59
C TYR A 652 7.37 -39.79 0.70
N ALA A 653 6.10 -39.51 0.41
CA ALA A 653 5.04 -40.52 0.43
C ALA A 653 5.27 -41.63 -0.58
N ARG A 654 5.85 -41.34 -1.74
CA ARG A 654 6.22 -42.35 -2.75
C ARG A 654 7.35 -43.27 -2.29
N VAL A 655 8.39 -42.70 -1.71
CA VAL A 655 9.57 -43.44 -1.20
C VAL A 655 9.19 -44.36 -0.04
N HIS A 656 8.36 -43.88 0.87
CA HIS A 656 7.98 -44.61 2.09
C HIS A 656 6.60 -45.30 2.00
N ALA A 657 6.04 -45.45 0.82
CA ALA A 657 4.71 -46.02 0.59
C ALA A 657 4.50 -47.37 1.30
N ALA A 658 5.51 -48.28 1.22
CA ALA A 658 5.45 -49.61 1.82
C ALA A 658 5.35 -49.59 3.35
N GLU A 659 5.99 -48.61 4.02
CA GLU A 659 5.99 -48.50 5.47
C GLU A 659 4.61 -48.14 6.04
N TYR A 660 3.81 -47.41 5.24
CA TYR A 660 2.47 -46.97 5.62
C TYR A 660 1.34 -47.81 4.98
N GLY A 661 1.69 -48.92 4.37
CA GLY A 661 0.72 -49.83 3.74
C GLY A 661 0.05 -49.24 2.49
N ILE A 662 0.74 -48.35 1.82
CA ILE A 662 0.25 -47.69 0.59
C ILE A 662 0.68 -48.52 -0.62
N ASP A 663 -0.28 -48.89 -1.49
CA ASP A 663 0.01 -49.59 -2.72
C ASP A 663 0.72 -48.70 -3.73
N SER A 664 1.98 -49.04 -4.05
CA SER A 664 2.81 -48.28 -4.97
C SER A 664 2.28 -48.26 -6.41
N GLU A 665 1.57 -49.32 -6.85
CA GLU A 665 0.95 -49.35 -8.19
C GLU A 665 -0.29 -48.44 -8.26
N ARG A 666 -1.10 -48.41 -7.20
CA ARG A 666 -2.21 -47.47 -7.05
C ARG A 666 -1.70 -46.04 -7.08
N LEU A 667 -0.62 -45.72 -6.37
CA LEU A 667 -0.03 -44.39 -6.30
C LEU A 667 0.47 -43.86 -7.65
N LYS A 668 0.85 -44.73 -8.58
CA LYS A 668 1.22 -44.35 -9.94
C LYS A 668 0.03 -44.02 -10.82
N LYS A 669 -1.14 -44.62 -10.53
CA LYS A 669 -2.37 -44.54 -11.34
C LYS A 669 -3.47 -43.71 -10.69
N CYS A 670 -3.20 -42.95 -9.64
CA CYS A 670 -4.16 -42.05 -9.03
C CYS A 670 -3.80 -40.59 -9.28
N ASP A 671 -4.81 -39.75 -9.44
CA ASP A 671 -4.63 -38.31 -9.39
C ASP A 671 -4.75 -37.82 -7.94
N LEU A 672 -3.92 -36.87 -7.59
CA LEU A 672 -3.88 -36.26 -6.25
C LEU A 672 -4.37 -34.80 -6.33
N HIS A 673 -5.34 -34.46 -5.51
CA HIS A 673 -5.79 -33.09 -5.35
C HIS A 673 -5.50 -32.60 -3.93
N ILE A 674 -4.62 -31.63 -3.80
CA ILE A 674 -4.26 -30.96 -2.55
C ILE A 674 -4.95 -29.59 -2.54
N HIS A 675 -5.68 -29.33 -1.48
CA HIS A 675 -6.42 -28.08 -1.34
C HIS A 675 -6.16 -27.45 0.02
N ALA A 676 -5.88 -26.14 0.04
CA ALA A 676 -5.91 -25.33 1.25
C ALA A 676 -7.13 -24.39 1.16
N PRO A 677 -8.14 -24.57 2.02
CA PRO A 677 -9.32 -23.71 2.06
C PRO A 677 -8.98 -22.21 2.21
N GLU A 678 -9.96 -21.33 1.93
CA GLU A 678 -9.79 -19.88 1.89
C GLU A 678 -8.83 -19.37 0.80
N GLY A 679 -9.12 -19.76 -0.45
CA GLY A 679 -8.32 -19.42 -1.62
C GLY A 679 -8.20 -17.92 -1.95
N ALA A 680 -8.98 -17.06 -1.29
CA ALA A 680 -8.88 -15.61 -1.44
C ALA A 680 -7.63 -15.01 -0.76
N VAL A 681 -7.02 -15.74 0.17
CA VAL A 681 -5.81 -15.30 0.89
C VAL A 681 -4.60 -16.05 0.34
N PRO A 682 -3.61 -15.36 -0.25
CA PRO A 682 -2.37 -15.99 -0.69
C PRO A 682 -1.64 -16.64 0.48
N LYS A 683 -1.15 -17.87 0.30
CA LYS A 683 -0.44 -18.63 1.31
C LYS A 683 0.90 -19.08 0.75
N ASP A 684 2.00 -18.70 1.41
CA ASP A 684 3.33 -19.16 1.02
C ASP A 684 4.20 -19.43 2.26
N GLY A 685 5.10 -20.40 2.14
CA GLY A 685 6.06 -20.72 3.19
C GLY A 685 6.33 -22.22 3.33
N PRO A 686 7.53 -22.61 3.80
CA PRO A 686 7.97 -23.99 3.87
C PRO A 686 7.36 -24.77 5.07
N SER A 687 6.84 -24.05 6.09
CA SER A 687 6.43 -24.64 7.38
C SER A 687 5.18 -25.53 7.33
N ALA A 688 4.54 -25.66 6.16
CA ALA A 688 3.40 -26.55 5.93
C ALA A 688 3.80 -27.96 5.50
N GLY A 689 5.08 -28.24 5.27
CA GLY A 689 5.57 -29.53 4.76
C GLY A 689 5.11 -30.72 5.58
N VAL A 690 5.22 -30.63 6.90
CA VAL A 690 4.76 -31.65 7.85
C VAL A 690 3.26 -31.90 7.69
N THR A 691 2.45 -30.86 7.57
CA THR A 691 0.99 -30.94 7.46
C THR A 691 0.57 -31.57 6.11
N LEU A 692 1.19 -31.11 5.02
CA LEU A 692 0.97 -31.63 3.68
C LEU A 692 1.25 -33.14 3.62
N THR A 693 2.39 -33.56 4.19
CA THR A 693 2.78 -34.99 4.20
C THR A 693 1.83 -35.83 5.04
N THR A 694 1.42 -35.29 6.22
CA THR A 694 0.48 -36.01 7.10
C THR A 694 -0.88 -36.18 6.45
N ALA A 695 -1.44 -35.15 5.84
CA ALA A 695 -2.72 -35.23 5.12
C ALA A 695 -2.63 -36.22 3.93
N LEU A 696 -1.52 -36.15 3.19
CA LEU A 696 -1.29 -37.04 2.04
C LEU A 696 -1.19 -38.49 2.44
N ILE A 697 -0.36 -38.82 3.43
CA ILE A 697 -0.19 -40.21 3.93
C ILE A 697 -1.51 -40.73 4.53
N SER A 698 -2.22 -39.89 5.28
CA SER A 698 -3.53 -40.21 5.80
C SER A 698 -4.52 -40.60 4.67
N CYS A 699 -4.58 -39.78 3.63
CA CYS A 699 -5.47 -40.03 2.50
C CYS A 699 -5.12 -41.31 1.74
N LEU A 700 -3.84 -41.56 1.51
CA LEU A 700 -3.34 -42.72 0.78
C LEU A 700 -3.43 -44.03 1.58
N SER A 701 -3.16 -43.98 2.89
CA SER A 701 -3.22 -45.13 3.77
C SER A 701 -4.62 -45.43 4.32
N GLY A 702 -5.56 -44.49 4.20
CA GLY A 702 -6.89 -44.60 4.80
C GLY A 702 -6.91 -44.47 6.34
N ILE A 703 -5.81 -43.98 6.96
CA ILE A 703 -5.69 -43.84 8.41
C ILE A 703 -6.10 -42.40 8.78
N PRO A 704 -7.09 -42.21 9.67
CA PRO A 704 -7.54 -40.86 10.05
C PRO A 704 -6.46 -40.09 10.82
N VAL A 705 -6.38 -38.80 10.56
CA VAL A 705 -5.61 -37.81 11.37
C VAL A 705 -6.43 -37.43 12.62
N ARG A 706 -5.75 -37.26 13.74
CA ARG A 706 -6.36 -36.76 14.98
C ARG A 706 -6.83 -35.31 14.78
N GLY A 707 -8.11 -35.05 15.11
CA GLY A 707 -8.69 -33.70 14.96
C GLY A 707 -8.29 -32.71 16.08
N ASP A 708 -7.67 -33.20 17.18
CA ASP A 708 -7.19 -32.37 18.30
C ASP A 708 -5.71 -32.02 18.19
N VAL A 709 -5.05 -32.38 17.09
CA VAL A 709 -3.63 -32.15 16.82
C VAL A 709 -3.48 -31.07 15.75
N ALA A 710 -2.63 -30.09 16.02
CA ALA A 710 -2.11 -29.18 15.01
C ALA A 710 -0.60 -29.41 14.85
N MET A 711 -0.05 -29.03 13.70
CA MET A 711 1.34 -29.29 13.40
C MET A 711 1.97 -28.18 12.56
N THR A 712 3.27 -28.01 12.69
CA THR A 712 4.06 -27.10 11.87
C THR A 712 5.48 -27.63 11.75
N GLY A 713 6.10 -27.46 10.61
CA GLY A 713 7.48 -27.89 10.35
C GLY A 713 7.77 -27.92 8.87
N GLU A 714 8.99 -27.56 8.51
CA GLU A 714 9.56 -27.77 7.19
C GLU A 714 10.09 -29.20 7.07
N ILE A 715 10.06 -29.79 5.90
CA ILE A 715 10.53 -31.15 5.69
C ILE A 715 11.68 -31.22 4.68
N THR A 716 12.56 -32.19 4.87
CA THR A 716 13.54 -32.56 3.86
C THR A 716 13.11 -33.80 3.11
N LEU A 717 13.77 -34.12 1.99
CA LEU A 717 13.56 -35.36 1.22
C LEU A 717 13.77 -36.65 2.06
N HIS A 718 14.60 -36.55 3.09
CA HIS A 718 14.87 -37.66 4.01
C HIS A 718 13.91 -37.73 5.21
N GLY A 719 12.90 -36.82 5.25
CA GLY A 719 11.92 -36.80 6.32
C GLY A 719 12.38 -36.14 7.62
N ASN A 720 13.51 -35.42 7.63
CA ASN A 720 13.89 -34.62 8.78
C ASN A 720 12.97 -33.40 8.87
N VAL A 721 12.63 -33.00 10.10
CA VAL A 721 11.80 -31.85 10.39
C VAL A 721 12.69 -30.68 10.77
N LEU A 722 12.66 -29.63 9.98
CA LEU A 722 13.47 -28.42 10.14
C LEU A 722 12.75 -27.35 10.95
N PRO A 723 13.47 -26.42 11.62
CA PRO A 723 12.91 -25.36 12.42
C PRO A 723 12.09 -24.36 11.61
N ILE A 724 11.16 -23.69 12.29
CA ILE A 724 10.24 -22.71 11.70
C ILE A 724 10.24 -21.40 12.50
N GLY A 725 9.79 -20.32 11.87
CA GLY A 725 9.55 -19.05 12.56
C GLY A 725 8.12 -18.90 13.08
N GLY A 726 7.94 -17.97 14.03
CA GLY A 726 6.63 -17.56 14.54
C GLY A 726 5.93 -18.63 15.39
N LEU A 727 6.67 -19.40 16.18
CA LEU A 727 6.09 -20.45 17.04
C LEU A 727 5.11 -19.85 18.07
N ARG A 728 5.38 -18.67 18.62
CA ARG A 728 4.50 -17.98 19.55
C ARG A 728 3.11 -17.73 18.95
N GLU A 729 3.06 -17.13 17.79
CA GLU A 729 1.80 -16.80 17.08
C GLU A 729 1.07 -18.06 16.63
N LYS A 730 1.78 -19.05 16.12
CA LYS A 730 1.22 -20.35 15.71
C LYS A 730 0.60 -21.08 16.88
N SER A 731 1.27 -21.07 18.04
CA SER A 731 0.79 -21.67 19.28
C SER A 731 -0.49 -21.00 19.77
N MET A 732 -0.55 -19.66 19.67
CA MET A 732 -1.74 -18.89 20.04
C MET A 732 -2.93 -19.21 19.13
N ALA A 733 -2.70 -19.42 17.84
CA ALA A 733 -3.75 -19.85 16.91
C ALA A 733 -4.28 -21.24 17.31
N ALA A 734 -3.40 -22.19 17.59
CA ALA A 734 -3.77 -23.51 18.06
C ALA A 734 -4.61 -23.46 19.36
N TYR A 735 -4.19 -22.62 20.32
CA TYR A 735 -4.91 -22.43 21.58
C TYR A 735 -6.30 -21.81 21.36
N ARG A 736 -6.40 -20.77 20.54
CA ARG A 736 -7.68 -20.11 20.21
C ARG A 736 -8.69 -21.09 19.63
N GLU A 737 -8.21 -21.99 18.78
CA GLU A 737 -9.05 -22.99 18.12
C GLU A 737 -9.28 -24.25 18.97
N GLY A 738 -8.71 -24.33 20.17
CA GLY A 738 -8.94 -25.40 21.14
C GLY A 738 -8.20 -26.70 20.82
N MET A 739 -7.07 -26.63 20.10
CA MET A 739 -6.17 -27.76 19.89
C MET A 739 -5.56 -28.18 21.23
N LYS A 740 -5.37 -29.49 21.41
CA LYS A 740 -4.79 -30.04 22.62
C LYS A 740 -3.31 -30.33 22.50
N THR A 741 -2.88 -30.73 21.31
CA THR A 741 -1.48 -31.12 21.04
C THR A 741 -0.98 -30.33 19.84
N VAL A 742 0.25 -29.82 19.95
CA VAL A 742 0.96 -29.17 18.84
C VAL A 742 2.28 -29.87 18.58
N LEU A 743 2.46 -30.37 17.36
CA LEU A 743 3.69 -30.97 16.92
C LEU A 743 4.61 -29.88 16.37
N ILE A 744 5.79 -29.74 16.96
CA ILE A 744 6.79 -28.71 16.64
C ILE A 744 8.11 -29.34 16.27
N PRO A 745 8.95 -28.70 15.46
CA PRO A 745 10.32 -29.16 15.25
C PRO A 745 11.11 -29.16 16.57
N LYS A 746 11.99 -30.16 16.74
CA LYS A 746 12.82 -30.29 17.95
C LYS A 746 13.68 -29.04 18.21
N ASP A 747 14.20 -28.44 17.14
CA ASP A 747 15.08 -27.29 17.24
C ASP A 747 14.34 -26.01 17.68
N ASN A 748 13.01 -25.98 17.62
CA ASN A 748 12.18 -24.91 18.16
C ASN A 748 11.83 -25.08 19.67
N LEU A 749 12.43 -26.04 20.37
CA LEU A 749 12.21 -26.14 21.82
C LEU A 749 12.64 -24.88 22.58
N SER A 750 13.70 -24.22 22.15
CA SER A 750 14.13 -22.92 22.70
C SER A 750 13.06 -21.84 22.58
N ASP A 751 12.31 -21.85 21.49
CA ASP A 751 11.32 -20.82 21.20
C ASP A 751 10.06 -20.95 22.07
N LEU A 752 9.90 -22.10 22.74
CA LEU A 752 8.85 -22.26 23.75
C LEU A 752 9.01 -21.27 24.92
N TYR A 753 10.22 -20.72 25.13
CA TYR A 753 10.41 -19.66 26.11
C TYR A 753 9.56 -18.40 25.79
N GLU A 754 9.28 -18.16 24.52
CA GLU A 754 8.49 -17.02 24.05
C GLU A 754 6.98 -17.25 24.09
N VAL A 755 6.55 -18.50 24.16
CA VAL A 755 5.14 -18.88 24.22
C VAL A 755 4.56 -18.52 25.58
N ASP A 756 3.33 -17.99 25.61
CA ASP A 756 2.64 -17.59 26.82
C ASP A 756 2.41 -18.77 27.78
N ASP A 757 2.53 -18.53 29.08
CA ASP A 757 2.35 -19.55 30.12
C ASP A 757 0.94 -20.18 30.12
N GLU A 758 -0.09 -19.41 29.73
CA GLU A 758 -1.46 -19.91 29.58
C GLU A 758 -1.57 -20.93 28.46
N VAL A 759 -0.89 -20.67 27.33
CA VAL A 759 -0.84 -21.59 26.20
C VAL A 759 -0.08 -22.87 26.59
N LYS A 760 1.07 -22.75 27.27
CA LYS A 760 1.87 -23.91 27.74
C LYS A 760 1.11 -24.81 28.71
N LYS A 761 0.21 -24.22 29.51
CA LYS A 761 -0.61 -25.00 30.45
C LYS A 761 -1.73 -25.79 29.78
N ASN A 762 -2.21 -25.34 28.63
CA ASN A 762 -3.39 -25.89 27.99
C ASN A 762 -3.08 -26.67 26.70
N ILE A 763 -1.87 -26.57 26.18
CA ILE A 763 -1.39 -27.28 24.96
C ILE A 763 -0.18 -28.14 25.33
N GLU A 764 -0.22 -29.38 24.92
CA GLU A 764 0.91 -30.27 24.94
C GLU A 764 1.78 -30.05 23.69
N PHE A 765 3.04 -29.67 23.88
CA PHE A 765 3.99 -29.48 22.77
C PHE A 765 4.85 -30.75 22.62
N LEU A 766 4.80 -31.38 21.47
CA LEU A 766 5.59 -32.59 21.18
C LEU A 766 6.69 -32.24 20.17
N PRO A 767 7.97 -32.32 20.59
CA PRO A 767 9.10 -32.03 19.70
C PRO A 767 9.36 -33.19 18.74
N MET A 768 9.47 -32.92 17.46
CA MET A 768 9.63 -33.84 16.36
C MET A 768 10.96 -33.61 15.63
N SER A 769 11.75 -34.64 15.44
CA SER A 769 12.98 -34.60 14.64
C SER A 769 12.79 -35.19 13.25
N ASN A 770 11.80 -36.09 13.11
CA ASN A 770 11.56 -36.81 11.87
C ASN A 770 10.05 -36.97 11.61
N LEU A 771 9.67 -37.08 10.35
CA LEU A 771 8.30 -37.27 9.88
C LEU A 771 7.66 -38.57 10.43
N SER A 772 8.42 -39.62 10.62
CA SER A 772 7.89 -40.86 11.21
C SER A 772 7.33 -40.62 12.62
N GLN A 773 7.97 -39.78 13.43
CA GLN A 773 7.49 -39.38 14.76
C GLN A 773 6.20 -38.59 14.67
N VAL A 774 6.15 -37.64 13.69
CA VAL A 774 4.94 -36.82 13.43
C VAL A 774 3.77 -37.71 13.06
N LEU A 775 3.95 -38.61 12.12
CA LEU A 775 2.89 -39.52 11.65
C LEU A 775 2.44 -40.46 12.76
N ALA A 776 3.37 -40.97 13.58
CA ALA A 776 3.02 -41.79 14.73
C ALA A 776 2.20 -41.05 15.81
N ALA A 777 2.40 -39.75 15.98
CA ALA A 777 1.65 -38.93 16.91
C ALA A 777 0.32 -38.39 16.35
N ALA A 778 0.29 -38.10 15.03
CA ALA A 778 -0.86 -37.48 14.36
C ALA A 778 -1.90 -38.51 13.84
N LEU A 779 -1.45 -39.69 13.39
CA LEU A 779 -2.34 -40.71 12.84
C LEU A 779 -2.88 -41.63 13.94
N LEU A 780 -4.14 -41.98 13.81
CA LEU A 780 -4.74 -42.99 14.72
C LEU A 780 -4.16 -44.39 14.40
N LYS A 781 -3.83 -45.18 15.44
CA LYS A 781 -3.46 -46.55 15.21
C LYS A 781 -4.58 -47.28 14.47
N PRO A 782 -4.29 -48.02 13.41
CA PRO A 782 -5.33 -48.81 12.75
C PRO A 782 -5.98 -49.71 13.80
N LYS A 783 -7.31 -49.66 13.88
CA LYS A 783 -8.04 -50.66 14.69
C LYS A 783 -7.74 -51.98 14.05
N THR A 784 -7.02 -52.87 14.75
CA THR A 784 -6.91 -54.27 14.38
C THR A 784 -8.32 -54.84 14.37
N VAL A 785 -8.89 -54.93 13.20
CA VAL A 785 -10.15 -55.66 13.01
C VAL A 785 -9.78 -57.12 13.21
N SER A 786 -10.05 -57.66 14.39
CA SER A 786 -10.06 -59.11 14.58
C SER A 786 -11.05 -59.69 13.60
N ALA A 787 -10.58 -60.52 12.70
CA ALA A 787 -11.41 -61.28 11.75
C ALA A 787 -12.46 -62.13 12.51
N GLY A 788 -13.55 -61.48 12.85
CA GLY A 788 -14.73 -62.17 13.34
C GLY A 788 -15.60 -62.60 12.15
N HIS A 789 -15.78 -63.87 12.07
CA HIS A 789 -16.63 -64.50 11.04
C HIS A 789 -17.96 -63.76 10.85
N PRO A 790 -18.48 -63.65 9.61
CA PRO A 790 -19.74 -62.99 9.36
C PRO A 790 -20.89 -63.85 9.86
N ARG A 791 -21.51 -63.43 10.97
CA ARG A 791 -22.84 -63.98 11.35
C ARG A 791 -23.86 -63.38 10.39
N THR A 792 -24.34 -64.20 9.49
CA THR A 792 -25.50 -63.93 8.63
C THR A 792 -26.73 -63.67 9.50
N ARG A 793 -27.14 -62.44 9.57
CA ARG A 793 -28.38 -62.00 10.20
C ARG A 793 -29.47 -61.99 9.12
N LYS A 794 -30.42 -62.98 9.22
CA LYS A 794 -31.61 -62.97 8.38
C LYS A 794 -32.41 -61.70 8.61
N VAL A 795 -32.57 -60.88 7.57
CA VAL A 795 -33.45 -59.75 7.54
C VAL A 795 -34.89 -60.20 7.26
N LYS A 796 -35.83 -59.90 8.16
CA LYS A 796 -37.28 -60.05 7.89
C LYS A 796 -37.70 -58.82 7.02
N PRO A 797 -38.67 -59.03 6.08
CA PRO A 797 -39.18 -57.92 5.31
C PRO A 797 -40.05 -57.00 6.18
N ALA A 798 -39.83 -55.70 6.09
CA ALA A 798 -40.69 -54.69 6.70
C ALA A 798 -41.74 -54.25 5.66
N GLU A 799 -42.96 -54.17 6.13
CA GLU A 799 -44.12 -53.70 5.40
C GLU A 799 -44.01 -52.31 4.89
N ALA A 800 -44.53 -52.13 3.67
CA ALA A 800 -44.64 -50.83 3.00
C ALA A 800 -45.69 -49.94 3.72
N ALA A 801 -45.26 -48.78 4.21
CA ALA A 801 -46.17 -47.73 4.62
C ALA A 801 -46.29 -46.67 3.51
N ALA A 802 -47.55 -46.42 3.14
CA ALA A 802 -47.95 -45.56 2.05
C ALA A 802 -47.60 -44.07 2.26
N LEU A 803 -47.16 -43.41 1.19
CA LEU A 803 -47.01 -41.97 1.09
C LEU A 803 -48.37 -41.30 0.88
N PRO A 804 -48.70 -40.16 1.54
CA PRO A 804 -49.81 -39.32 1.09
C PRO A 804 -49.37 -38.39 -0.05
N GLN A 805 -50.10 -38.43 -1.14
CA GLN A 805 -50.11 -37.46 -2.19
C GLN A 805 -50.87 -36.22 -1.73
N THR A 806 -50.26 -35.03 -1.87
CA THR A 806 -51.03 -33.83 -2.21
C THR A 806 -50.17 -32.96 -3.10
N ALA A 807 -50.73 -32.71 -4.27
CA ALA A 807 -50.25 -31.80 -5.29
C ALA A 807 -50.67 -30.37 -4.89
N GLU A 808 -49.76 -29.41 -5.19
CA GLU A 808 -50.17 -28.07 -5.62
C GLU A 808 -49.06 -27.42 -6.43
N LYS A 809 -49.42 -27.01 -7.64
CA LYS A 809 -48.57 -26.21 -8.57
C LYS A 809 -48.56 -24.76 -8.16
N PRO A 810 -47.49 -24.02 -8.32
CA PRO A 810 -47.54 -22.57 -8.41
C PRO A 810 -47.56 -22.10 -9.87
N GLN A 811 -48.42 -21.17 -10.15
CA GLN A 811 -48.49 -20.34 -11.35
C GLN A 811 -47.42 -19.26 -11.37
N PRO A 812 -47.02 -18.73 -12.52
CA PRO A 812 -46.03 -17.73 -12.70
C PRO A 812 -46.62 -16.30 -12.71
N GLY A 813 -45.90 -15.32 -12.16
CA GLY A 813 -46.30 -13.93 -12.20
C GLY A 813 -45.26 -12.93 -11.77
N ALA A 814 -44.73 -12.24 -12.78
CA ALA A 814 -44.36 -10.81 -12.88
C ALA A 814 -43.31 -10.19 -11.95
N VAL A 815 -42.23 -9.88 -12.54
CA VAL A 815 -41.54 -8.55 -12.78
C VAL A 815 -41.88 -7.44 -11.77
N CYS A 816 -40.85 -7.04 -11.00
CA CYS A 816 -40.27 -5.70 -10.99
C CYS A 816 -38.86 -5.76 -10.36
#